data_1a777e6533f09178bc49b2da56a049a0
#
_entry.id   1a777e6533f09178bc49b2da56a049a0
#
_cell.length_a   1.000
_cell.length_b   1.000
_cell.length_c   1.000
_cell.angle_alpha   90.00
_cell.angle_beta   90.00
_cell.angle_gamma   90.00
#
_symmetry.space_group_name_H-M   'P 1'
#
loop_
_entity.id
_entity.type
_entity.pdbx_description
1 polymer ?
#
loop_
_entity_poly.entity_id
_entity_poly.type
_entity_poly.pdbx_seq_one_letter_code
_entity_poly.pdbx_strand_id
1 'polypeptide(L)'
;MMKIKRICMAAAVAALTVTCSMAQRLFTLEELNFGGRNFRQSVPQYYYYMWWGDRLVDANSSDYSMLNPATGKPLKMGSVSEDGVYSAYGWDSGDSKQRVQRKGMPYAARPLVLTQTGTQRSLVDFSDWKVTWSQSSEGSLEWNAESRADAFLKDQNLWVRYADGQEVQISHDGSREIVYGRSVHRDEFGITKGTFWSKDGQKLAFYRMDQSMVADYPQVNTFTREAQVEPDKYPMAGMTSHQVQVGIYDLQSRNTIYLATGNPENRYFTNISWAPDGKTIYLFELNRDQNHCTLDAYDALTGKKLRTLYTEDSDKYVEPQHPITFLPWDSSKFIMWSQRDGFYHLYLMDVNGKELAQLTKGAWVVTELVGFCPATRSAIITSKEANDLQKNIYRLDIPSGKRTLLDNGKGVHQARLSASGRYVLDTWQEPDVPRCCAVTDTKTGKRVMLATAPDPWDGWYKPIFEQGSVKAADGKTELYWRMVKPMDFDPAKKYPTVVYVYGGPHAHNVEASWHWMSRSWETYMAQKGYIVFVLDNRGSENRGRDFEQVTFRHLGQEEMKDQMCGVRYLQSLSYVDADRIGVHGWSFGGFMTISLMTNYPDVFKVGVAGGPVIDWKWYEVMYGERYMDTPESNPEGYEQTSLINKAGNLKGKLQVIIGMNDPTCVPQHSLQFLNACAEAGTQPDFFAYPGEGHNMAGHKSVHLHERITQYFEDYLK
;
A
#
# COMPACT_ATOMS: atom_id res chain seq x y z
N MET A 1 -66.78 -64.75 33.21
CA MET A 1 -65.39 -64.34 33.41
C MET A 1 -64.89 -63.78 32.10
N MET A 2 -64.83 -62.45 32.03
CA MET A 2 -64.56 -61.72 30.82
C MET A 2 -63.07 -61.49 30.67
N LYS A 3 -62.52 -61.82 29.51
CA LYS A 3 -61.18 -61.42 29.09
C LYS A 3 -61.25 -60.11 28.34
N ILE A 4 -60.64 -59.06 28.89
CA ILE A 4 -60.50 -57.75 28.26
C ILE A 4 -59.25 -57.79 27.35
N LYS A 5 -59.46 -57.62 26.05
CA LYS A 5 -58.40 -57.40 25.07
C LYS A 5 -57.97 -55.96 25.15
N ARG A 6 -56.70 -55.73 25.41
CA ARG A 6 -56.08 -54.42 25.25
C ARG A 6 -55.62 -54.23 23.80
N ILE A 7 -56.18 -53.19 23.16
CA ILE A 7 -55.72 -52.70 21.86
C ILE A 7 -54.62 -51.68 22.12
N CYS A 8 -53.44 -52.00 21.64
CA CYS A 8 -52.37 -51.05 21.61
C CYS A 8 -52.50 -50.18 20.35
N MET A 9 -52.83 -48.92 20.51
CA MET A 9 -52.76 -47.90 19.47
C MET A 9 -51.36 -47.37 19.42
N ALA A 10 -50.58 -47.68 18.38
CA ALA A 10 -49.29 -47.08 18.10
C ALA A 10 -49.52 -45.70 17.45
N ALA A 11 -49.33 -44.64 18.19
CA ALA A 11 -49.31 -43.30 17.65
C ALA A 11 -47.91 -43.06 17.02
N ALA A 12 -47.85 -43.04 15.70
CA ALA A 12 -46.66 -42.57 14.98
C ALA A 12 -46.58 -41.04 15.13
N VAL A 13 -45.66 -40.58 15.99
CA VAL A 13 -45.29 -39.17 16.05
C VAL A 13 -44.34 -38.93 14.89
N ALA A 14 -44.81 -38.36 13.79
CA ALA A 14 -43.98 -37.80 12.75
C ALA A 14 -43.34 -36.51 13.32
N ALA A 15 -42.09 -36.61 13.70
CA ALA A 15 -41.29 -35.44 14.01
C ALA A 15 -41.00 -34.67 12.70
N LEU A 16 -41.83 -33.67 12.41
CA LEU A 16 -41.48 -32.64 11.45
C LEU A 16 -40.30 -31.85 12.07
N THR A 17 -39.10 -32.19 11.66
CA THR A 17 -37.97 -31.30 11.81
C THR A 17 -38.18 -30.12 10.85
N VAL A 18 -38.85 -29.08 11.37
CA VAL A 18 -38.81 -27.76 10.75
C VAL A 18 -37.35 -27.27 10.94
N THR A 19 -36.54 -27.48 9.94
CA THR A 19 -35.34 -26.72 9.81
C THR A 19 -35.75 -25.27 9.59
N CYS A 20 -35.87 -24.49 10.66
CA CYS A 20 -35.86 -23.06 10.54
C CYS A 20 -34.51 -22.69 9.89
N SER A 21 -34.52 -22.54 8.59
CA SER A 21 -33.50 -21.78 7.90
C SER A 21 -33.58 -20.37 8.51
N MET A 22 -32.74 -20.08 9.50
CA MET A 22 -32.59 -18.72 9.96
C MET A 22 -32.17 -17.94 8.74
N ALA A 23 -33.00 -16.99 8.29
CA ALA A 23 -32.66 -16.10 7.21
C ALA A 23 -31.33 -15.41 7.58
N GLN A 24 -30.29 -15.65 6.80
CA GLN A 24 -28.99 -15.03 7.05
C GLN A 24 -29.15 -13.52 6.95
N ARG A 25 -28.53 -12.81 7.88
CA ARG A 25 -28.57 -11.36 7.92
C ARG A 25 -27.84 -10.78 6.71
N LEU A 26 -28.48 -9.87 6.00
CA LEU A 26 -27.87 -9.12 4.91
C LEU A 26 -26.98 -8.00 5.46
N PHE A 27 -25.90 -7.73 4.77
CA PHE A 27 -25.06 -6.59 5.06
C PHE A 27 -25.66 -5.29 4.50
N THR A 28 -25.39 -4.20 5.20
CA THR A 28 -25.54 -2.84 4.68
C THR A 28 -24.16 -2.27 4.33
N LEU A 29 -24.11 -1.15 3.61
CA LEU A 29 -22.84 -0.46 3.38
C LEU A 29 -22.25 0.14 4.65
N GLU A 30 -23.03 0.35 5.72
CA GLU A 30 -22.53 0.75 7.04
C GLU A 30 -21.67 -0.34 7.70
N GLU A 31 -21.82 -1.60 7.35
CA GLU A 31 -20.98 -2.71 7.76
C GLU A 31 -19.86 -3.00 6.77
N LEU A 32 -20.09 -2.86 5.48
CA LEU A 32 -19.14 -3.28 4.45
C LEU A 32 -18.21 -2.17 3.97
N ASN A 33 -18.47 -0.91 4.25
CA ASN A 33 -17.64 0.21 3.83
C ASN A 33 -16.75 0.71 4.97
N PHE A 34 -15.46 0.97 4.69
CA PHE A 34 -14.51 1.46 5.69
C PHE A 34 -14.90 2.81 6.33
N GLY A 35 -15.71 3.61 5.67
CA GLY A 35 -16.30 4.85 6.21
C GLY A 35 -17.59 4.64 7.00
N GLY A 36 -18.12 3.42 7.04
CA GLY A 36 -19.35 3.07 7.73
C GLY A 36 -19.20 2.90 9.24
N ARG A 37 -20.25 3.14 9.98
CA ARG A 37 -20.26 3.14 11.45
C ARG A 37 -19.97 1.75 12.05
N ASN A 38 -20.40 0.70 11.35
CA ASN A 38 -20.33 -0.68 11.81
C ASN A 38 -19.25 -1.50 11.09
N PHE A 39 -18.39 -0.88 10.30
CA PHE A 39 -17.38 -1.56 9.48
C PHE A 39 -16.52 -2.57 10.24
N ARG A 40 -16.17 -2.24 11.49
CA ARG A 40 -15.36 -3.14 12.33
C ARG A 40 -16.03 -4.48 12.65
N GLN A 41 -17.34 -4.59 12.48
CA GLN A 41 -18.09 -5.85 12.73
C GLN A 41 -17.93 -6.85 11.58
N SER A 42 -17.60 -6.38 10.38
CA SER A 42 -17.47 -7.21 9.17
C SER A 42 -16.03 -7.52 8.78
N VAL A 43 -15.04 -6.97 9.48
CA VAL A 43 -13.61 -7.22 9.18
C VAL A 43 -13.01 -8.24 10.15
N PRO A 44 -12.09 -9.09 9.70
CA PRO A 44 -11.40 -10.02 10.57
C PRO A 44 -10.75 -9.32 11.76
N GLN A 45 -10.92 -9.88 12.95
CA GLN A 45 -10.35 -9.33 14.17
C GLN A 45 -8.85 -9.08 14.01
N TYR A 46 -8.40 -7.88 14.38
CA TYR A 46 -6.99 -7.54 14.46
C TYR A 46 -6.44 -7.96 15.82
N TYR A 47 -5.23 -8.51 15.80
CA TYR A 47 -4.46 -8.83 16.99
C TYR A 47 -3.26 -7.92 17.08
N TYR A 48 -3.11 -7.25 18.22
CA TYR A 48 -2.07 -6.27 18.47
C TYR A 48 -0.96 -6.92 19.30
N TYR A 49 0.02 -7.45 18.58
CA TYR A 49 1.28 -7.91 19.16
C TYR A 49 2.40 -6.99 18.71
N MET A 50 3.35 -6.68 19.60
CA MET A 50 4.50 -5.84 19.28
C MET A 50 5.78 -6.39 19.89
N TRP A 51 6.90 -6.04 19.29
CA TRP A 51 8.21 -6.41 19.82
C TRP A 51 8.73 -5.36 20.79
N TRP A 52 9.34 -5.84 21.86
CA TRP A 52 10.16 -5.06 22.76
C TRP A 52 11.50 -5.76 22.93
N GLY A 53 12.52 -5.31 22.17
CA GLY A 53 13.69 -6.14 21.97
C GLY A 53 13.29 -7.48 21.33
N ASP A 54 13.63 -8.58 21.99
CA ASP A 54 13.20 -9.93 21.60
C ASP A 54 12.00 -10.46 22.42
N ARG A 55 11.34 -9.58 23.17
CA ARG A 55 10.13 -9.95 23.91
C ARG A 55 8.89 -9.58 23.14
N LEU A 56 7.91 -10.43 23.22
CA LEU A 56 6.61 -10.21 22.59
C LEU A 56 5.65 -9.59 23.61
N VAL A 57 5.06 -8.46 23.27
CA VAL A 57 4.03 -7.79 24.06
C VAL A 57 2.67 -8.06 23.41
N ASP A 58 1.74 -8.59 24.20
CA ASP A 58 0.34 -8.72 23.84
C ASP A 58 -0.41 -7.44 24.26
N ALA A 59 -0.79 -6.65 23.27
CA ALA A 59 -1.53 -5.40 23.44
C ALA A 59 -3.02 -5.53 23.06
N ASN A 60 -3.56 -6.76 23.04
CA ASN A 60 -4.98 -7.01 22.76
C ASN A 60 -5.89 -6.63 23.93
N SER A 61 -5.35 -6.67 25.14
CA SER A 61 -6.00 -6.19 26.35
C SER A 61 -5.36 -4.92 26.89
N SER A 62 -5.98 -4.28 27.85
CA SER A 62 -5.41 -3.12 28.56
C SER A 62 -4.17 -3.46 29.38
N ASP A 63 -3.94 -4.74 29.66
CA ASP A 63 -2.92 -5.20 30.61
C ASP A 63 -1.54 -5.39 29.98
N TYR A 64 -1.43 -5.33 28.64
CA TYR A 64 -0.16 -5.43 27.92
C TYR A 64 0.75 -6.55 28.44
N SER A 65 0.26 -7.77 28.48
CA SER A 65 1.04 -8.89 29.00
C SER A 65 2.22 -9.24 28.09
N MET A 66 3.34 -9.61 28.73
CA MET A 66 4.48 -10.12 28.00
C MET A 66 4.36 -11.61 27.75
N LEU A 67 4.65 -12.03 26.54
CA LEU A 67 4.66 -13.42 26.14
C LEU A 67 6.10 -13.89 25.91
N ASN A 68 6.37 -15.13 26.28
CA ASN A 68 7.57 -15.83 25.85
C ASN A 68 7.43 -16.18 24.36
N PRO A 69 8.25 -15.63 23.44
CA PRO A 69 8.11 -15.87 22.01
C PRO A 69 8.34 -17.32 21.60
N ALA A 70 9.11 -18.11 22.40
CA ALA A 70 9.37 -19.52 22.10
C ALA A 70 8.20 -20.44 22.49
N THR A 71 7.26 -19.99 23.31
CA THR A 71 6.14 -20.80 23.82
C THR A 71 4.78 -20.17 23.62
N GLY A 72 4.69 -18.86 23.32
CA GLY A 72 3.44 -18.09 23.26
C GLY A 72 2.72 -17.89 24.60
N LYS A 73 3.31 -18.35 25.71
CA LYS A 73 2.68 -18.29 27.03
C LYS A 73 3.04 -17.01 27.73
N PRO A 74 2.12 -16.46 28.53
CA PRO A 74 2.41 -15.31 29.39
C PRO A 74 3.62 -15.59 30.28
N LEU A 75 4.50 -14.62 30.40
CA LEU A 75 5.56 -14.63 31.39
C LEU A 75 4.91 -14.44 32.76
N LYS A 76 5.35 -15.21 33.77
CA LYS A 76 4.80 -15.10 35.13
C LYS A 76 5.11 -13.70 35.64
N MET A 77 4.08 -12.98 36.06
CA MET A 77 4.24 -11.76 36.83
C MET A 77 5.12 -12.02 38.08
N GLY A 78 6.14 -11.19 38.31
CA GLY A 78 7.06 -11.33 39.46
C GLY A 78 8.24 -12.30 39.23
N SER A 79 8.38 -12.96 38.09
CA SER A 79 9.62 -13.67 37.77
C SER A 79 10.68 -12.66 37.30
N VAL A 80 11.71 -12.44 38.11
CA VAL A 80 12.88 -11.65 37.70
C VAL A 80 13.55 -12.38 36.56
N SER A 81 13.50 -11.81 35.36
CA SER A 81 14.37 -12.26 34.26
C SER A 81 15.80 -11.80 34.58
N GLU A 82 16.80 -12.44 33.99
CA GLU A 82 18.21 -12.05 34.16
C GLU A 82 18.46 -10.55 33.91
N ASP A 83 17.58 -9.87 33.16
CA ASP A 83 17.64 -8.45 32.87
C ASP A 83 16.85 -7.59 33.87
N GLY A 84 16.23 -8.16 34.89
CA GLY A 84 15.68 -7.51 36.07
C GLY A 84 14.46 -6.60 35.89
N VAL A 85 14.05 -6.29 34.67
CA VAL A 85 13.21 -5.14 34.41
C VAL A 85 11.81 -5.48 33.92
N TYR A 86 11.66 -6.56 33.20
CA TYR A 86 10.45 -6.79 32.44
C TYR A 86 9.41 -7.69 33.11
N SER A 87 9.77 -8.30 34.19
CA SER A 87 8.94 -9.32 34.83
C SER A 87 7.99 -8.78 35.90
N ALA A 88 8.22 -7.56 36.37
CA ALA A 88 7.43 -6.97 37.45
C ALA A 88 6.22 -6.16 36.90
N TYR A 89 6.21 -5.87 35.63
CA TYR A 89 5.30 -4.90 35.09
C TYR A 89 4.51 -5.52 33.95
N GLY A 90 3.40 -6.14 34.28
CA GLY A 90 2.25 -6.01 33.45
C GLY A 90 2.05 -4.49 33.27
N TRP A 91 1.79 -4.06 32.08
CA TRP A 91 1.42 -2.69 31.75
C TRP A 91 0.11 -2.28 32.46
N ASP A 92 -0.25 -2.97 33.51
CA ASP A 92 -1.41 -2.70 34.29
C ASP A 92 -1.15 -1.45 35.13
N SER A 93 -1.75 -0.41 34.68
CA SER A 93 -2.01 0.70 35.54
C SER A 93 -3.46 0.64 35.94
N GLY A 94 -3.76 -0.02 37.02
CA GLY A 94 -5.04 0.17 37.71
C GLY A 94 -5.29 1.64 38.08
N ASP A 95 -4.24 2.48 38.00
CA ASP A 95 -4.32 3.93 38.13
C ASP A 95 -4.40 4.59 36.75
N SER A 96 -5.51 5.28 36.48
CA SER A 96 -5.76 6.00 35.21
C SER A 96 -4.71 7.07 34.88
N LYS A 97 -3.92 7.53 35.84
CA LYS A 97 -2.84 8.50 35.68
C LYS A 97 -1.56 7.88 35.14
N GLN A 98 -1.43 6.57 35.25
CA GLN A 98 -0.24 5.82 34.84
C GLN A 98 -0.49 4.95 33.61
N ARG A 99 -1.69 4.98 33.00
CA ARG A 99 -1.98 4.22 31.79
C ARG A 99 -1.01 4.62 30.68
N VAL A 100 -0.08 3.74 30.37
CA VAL A 100 0.57 3.74 29.08
C VAL A 100 -0.54 3.59 28.08
N GLN A 101 -0.89 4.68 27.42
CA GLN A 101 -1.93 4.65 26.41
C GLN A 101 -1.52 3.61 25.34
N ARG A 102 -2.48 2.95 24.72
CA ARG A 102 -2.26 2.00 23.59
C ARG A 102 -1.34 2.53 22.46
N LYS A 103 -0.99 3.80 22.51
CA LYS A 103 -0.05 4.51 21.63
C LYS A 103 1.39 4.53 22.16
N GLY A 104 1.66 4.01 23.36
CA GLY A 104 3.02 3.88 23.86
C GLY A 104 3.75 2.79 23.07
N MET A 105 4.91 3.13 22.54
CA MET A 105 5.78 2.19 21.82
C MET A 105 6.92 1.77 22.75
N PRO A 106 7.22 0.46 22.86
CA PRO A 106 8.42 0.01 23.56
C PRO A 106 9.66 0.69 22.99
N TYR A 107 10.48 1.26 23.88
CA TYR A 107 11.67 1.99 23.49
C TYR A 107 12.90 1.10 23.57
N ALA A 108 13.33 0.58 22.43
CA ALA A 108 14.49 -0.30 22.30
C ALA A 108 14.45 -1.49 23.31
N ALA A 109 15.59 -1.89 23.85
CA ALA A 109 15.71 -2.93 24.87
C ALA A 109 15.70 -2.38 26.30
N ARG A 110 15.33 -1.12 26.51
CA ARG A 110 15.34 -0.43 27.80
C ARG A 110 13.98 -0.51 28.49
N PRO A 111 13.90 -0.36 29.82
CA PRO A 111 12.63 -0.33 30.55
C PRO A 111 11.90 1.00 30.35
N LEU A 112 11.87 1.48 29.13
CA LEU A 112 11.30 2.77 28.75
C LEU A 112 10.19 2.57 27.73
N VAL A 113 9.17 3.38 27.85
CA VAL A 113 8.07 3.47 26.91
C VAL A 113 8.04 4.87 26.32
N LEU A 114 8.01 4.96 25.02
CA LEU A 114 7.76 6.20 24.33
C LEU A 114 6.25 6.44 24.26
N THR A 115 5.79 7.54 24.85
CA THR A 115 4.39 7.95 24.83
C THR A 115 4.21 9.25 24.07
N GLN A 116 3.04 9.43 23.48
CA GLN A 116 2.64 10.66 22.81
C GLN A 116 1.29 11.12 23.40
N THR A 117 1.26 12.31 23.98
CA THR A 117 0.04 12.93 24.49
C THR A 117 -0.10 14.33 23.91
N GLY A 118 -1.07 14.51 23.02
CA GLY A 118 -1.18 15.76 22.25
C GLY A 118 0.10 16.02 21.47
N THR A 119 0.69 17.19 21.67
CA THR A 119 1.95 17.60 21.06
C THR A 119 3.17 17.31 21.95
N GLN A 120 3.02 16.49 23.01
CA GLN A 120 4.12 16.13 23.89
C GLN A 120 4.52 14.66 23.73
N ARG A 121 5.79 14.43 23.46
CA ARG A 121 6.45 13.11 23.44
C ARG A 121 7.18 12.92 24.76
N SER A 122 7.07 11.74 25.37
CA SER A 122 7.71 11.47 26.65
C SER A 122 8.27 10.05 26.69
N LEU A 123 9.40 9.87 27.39
CA LEU A 123 9.91 8.58 27.79
C LEU A 123 9.50 8.33 29.25
N VAL A 124 8.80 7.23 29.48
CA VAL A 124 8.32 6.80 30.78
C VAL A 124 9.10 5.57 31.20
N ASP A 125 9.75 5.63 32.35
CA ASP A 125 10.30 4.43 33.00
C ASP A 125 9.14 3.68 33.66
N PHE A 126 8.88 2.47 33.20
CA PHE A 126 7.76 1.71 33.73
C PHE A 126 8.12 0.87 34.97
N SER A 127 9.35 0.96 35.46
CA SER A 127 9.69 0.42 36.78
C SER A 127 9.03 1.21 37.90
N ASP A 128 8.88 2.52 37.73
CA ASP A 128 8.25 3.40 38.70
C ASP A 128 7.25 4.40 38.07
N TRP A 129 6.97 4.23 36.79
CA TRP A 129 6.05 5.05 35.97
C TRP A 129 6.39 6.54 35.96
N LYS A 130 7.66 6.88 36.11
CA LYS A 130 8.09 8.26 36.02
C LYS A 130 8.47 8.66 34.61
N VAL A 131 8.08 9.89 34.25
CA VAL A 131 8.59 10.53 33.06
C VAL A 131 10.06 10.87 33.28
N THR A 132 10.93 10.25 32.50
CA THR A 132 12.38 10.44 32.56
C THR A 132 12.86 11.51 31.59
N TRP A 133 12.08 11.78 30.58
CA TRP A 133 12.36 12.76 29.55
C TRP A 133 11.07 13.15 28.84
N SER A 134 11.01 14.40 28.37
CA SER A 134 9.85 14.92 27.65
C SER A 134 10.24 16.03 26.70
N GLN A 135 9.59 16.08 25.53
CA GLN A 135 9.85 17.04 24.48
C GLN A 135 8.58 17.35 23.70
N SER A 136 8.46 18.58 23.17
CA SER A 136 7.40 18.89 22.21
C SER A 136 7.59 18.08 20.92
N SER A 137 6.50 17.62 20.35
CA SER A 137 6.43 17.00 19.02
C SER A 137 5.65 17.85 18.02
N GLU A 138 5.43 19.13 18.34
CA GLU A 138 4.77 20.06 17.43
C GLU A 138 5.59 20.23 16.14
N GLY A 139 4.92 20.09 15.00
CA GLY A 139 5.55 20.16 13.69
C GLY A 139 6.53 19.03 13.35
N SER A 140 6.66 18.01 14.23
CA SER A 140 7.61 16.89 14.07
C SER A 140 7.46 16.21 12.72
N LEU A 141 8.58 16.04 12.01
CA LEU A 141 8.72 15.24 10.82
C LEU A 141 9.35 13.87 11.14
N GLU A 142 10.47 13.90 11.88
CA GLU A 142 11.19 12.68 12.23
C GLU A 142 11.99 12.87 13.51
N TRP A 143 11.68 12.08 14.51
CA TRP A 143 12.43 12.01 15.77
C TRP A 143 13.44 10.86 15.75
N ASN A 144 14.66 11.14 16.22
CA ASN A 144 15.70 10.12 16.36
C ASN A 144 15.79 9.62 17.80
N ALA A 145 15.73 8.31 17.98
CA ALA A 145 15.76 7.68 19.29
C ALA A 145 17.11 7.75 20.00
N GLU A 146 18.22 7.73 19.25
CA GLU A 146 19.58 7.72 19.83
C GLU A 146 19.98 9.09 20.33
N SER A 147 19.87 10.11 19.49
CA SER A 147 20.19 11.51 19.84
C SER A 147 19.06 12.21 20.59
N ARG A 148 17.83 11.69 20.54
CA ARG A 148 16.58 12.33 20.97
C ARG A 148 16.36 13.69 20.32
N ALA A 149 16.99 13.92 19.17
CA ALA A 149 16.74 15.09 18.35
C ALA A 149 15.51 14.89 17.46
N ASP A 150 14.81 15.97 17.15
CA ASP A 150 13.58 15.97 16.37
C ASP A 150 13.73 16.96 15.21
N ALA A 151 13.62 16.48 13.98
CA ALA A 151 13.46 17.33 12.81
C ALA A 151 12.00 17.78 12.73
N PHE A 152 11.75 19.08 12.63
CA PHE A 152 10.39 19.61 12.60
C PHE A 152 10.27 20.84 11.72
N LEU A 153 9.03 21.15 11.32
CA LEU A 153 8.71 22.36 10.57
C LEU A 153 8.08 23.42 11.48
N LYS A 154 8.56 24.66 11.30
CA LYS A 154 8.00 25.86 11.91
C LYS A 154 8.11 27.00 10.91
N ASP A 155 7.00 27.67 10.65
CA ASP A 155 6.91 28.77 9.68
C ASP A 155 7.52 28.38 8.30
N GLN A 156 7.15 27.20 7.82
CA GLN A 156 7.63 26.56 6.57
C GLN A 156 9.13 26.26 6.50
N ASN A 157 9.87 26.58 7.54
CA ASN A 157 11.30 26.29 7.64
C ASN A 157 11.59 25.01 8.40
N LEU A 158 12.72 24.38 8.07
CA LEU A 158 13.21 23.18 8.76
C LEU A 158 14.02 23.61 9.99
N TRP A 159 13.71 22.96 11.11
CA TRP A 159 14.34 23.13 12.40
C TRP A 159 14.77 21.79 12.98
N VAL A 160 15.73 21.82 13.89
CA VAL A 160 16.03 20.70 14.78
C VAL A 160 15.81 21.13 16.22
N ARG A 161 15.07 20.29 16.95
CA ARG A 161 14.92 20.36 18.42
C ARG A 161 15.84 19.33 19.03
N TYR A 162 16.77 19.78 19.86
CA TYR A 162 17.74 18.95 20.58
C TYR A 162 17.10 18.26 21.79
N ALA A 163 17.77 17.24 22.35
CA ALA A 163 17.28 16.47 23.49
C ALA A 163 16.99 17.34 24.74
N ASP A 164 17.69 18.44 24.90
CA ASP A 164 17.51 19.43 26.00
C ASP A 164 16.39 20.44 25.74
N GLY A 165 15.73 20.35 24.58
CA GLY A 165 14.66 21.25 24.16
C GLY A 165 15.13 22.48 23.38
N GLN A 166 16.47 22.69 23.21
CA GLN A 166 16.95 23.78 22.35
C GLN A 166 16.50 23.60 20.92
N GLU A 167 15.99 24.66 20.28
CA GLU A 167 15.59 24.67 18.88
C GLU A 167 16.62 25.46 18.05
N VAL A 168 17.00 24.90 16.91
CA VAL A 168 17.93 25.53 15.95
C VAL A 168 17.28 25.52 14.58
N GLN A 169 17.20 26.68 13.95
CA GLN A 169 16.71 26.84 12.59
C GLN A 169 17.76 26.42 11.58
N ILE A 170 17.39 25.55 10.64
CA ILE A 170 18.27 25.02 9.60
C ILE A 170 18.10 25.78 8.29
N SER A 171 16.85 26.08 7.91
CA SER A 171 16.54 26.80 6.68
C SER A 171 15.90 28.16 6.97
N HIS A 172 16.03 29.12 6.02
CA HIS A 172 15.58 30.49 6.20
C HIS A 172 14.74 31.06 5.05
N ASP A 173 14.60 30.30 3.95
CA ASP A 173 13.87 30.66 2.74
C ASP A 173 12.65 29.75 2.48
N GLY A 174 12.23 29.01 3.50
CA GLY A 174 11.07 28.13 3.44
C GLY A 174 9.79 28.91 3.09
N SER A 175 9.07 28.42 2.09
CA SER A 175 7.87 29.04 1.55
C SER A 175 7.02 27.98 0.84
N ARG A 176 5.91 28.42 0.23
CA ARG A 176 5.13 27.54 -0.65
C ARG A 176 5.96 27.03 -1.83
N GLU A 177 6.86 27.85 -2.35
CA GLU A 177 7.74 27.54 -3.47
C GLU A 177 8.99 26.77 -3.08
N ILE A 178 9.53 27.00 -1.88
CA ILE A 178 10.75 26.37 -1.38
C ILE A 178 10.38 25.48 -0.19
N VAL A 179 10.33 24.18 -0.42
CA VAL A 179 9.83 23.20 0.54
C VAL A 179 10.98 22.39 1.15
N TYR A 180 10.99 22.28 2.48
CA TYR A 180 12.01 21.57 3.22
C TYR A 180 11.45 20.35 3.96
N GLY A 181 12.24 19.27 4.02
CA GLY A 181 11.99 18.11 4.88
C GLY A 181 10.72 17.34 4.56
N ARG A 182 10.05 17.64 3.48
CA ARG A 182 8.89 16.92 2.97
C ARG A 182 9.31 15.93 1.89
N SER A 183 8.45 14.96 1.62
CA SER A 183 8.58 14.08 0.47
C SER A 183 8.66 14.90 -0.82
N VAL A 184 9.37 14.38 -1.80
CA VAL A 184 9.58 15.01 -3.10
C VAL A 184 9.11 14.09 -4.23
N HIS A 185 9.20 14.57 -5.46
CA HIS A 185 8.85 13.77 -6.65
C HIS A 185 7.47 13.12 -6.55
N ARG A 186 6.51 13.81 -5.88
CA ARG A 186 5.11 13.40 -5.69
C ARG A 186 4.97 11.99 -5.09
N ASP A 187 5.85 11.63 -4.16
CA ASP A 187 5.88 10.35 -3.45
C ASP A 187 6.22 9.14 -4.36
N GLU A 188 6.70 9.40 -5.59
CA GLU A 188 7.17 8.35 -6.48
C GLU A 188 8.50 7.72 -6.01
N PHE A 189 8.92 6.63 -6.63
CA PHE A 189 10.19 5.92 -6.35
C PHE A 189 10.31 5.38 -4.91
N GLY A 190 9.19 5.10 -4.25
CA GLY A 190 9.17 4.65 -2.87
C GLY A 190 9.51 5.73 -1.84
N ILE A 191 9.51 7.00 -2.23
CA ILE A 191 9.74 8.13 -1.32
C ILE A 191 8.50 8.36 -0.48
N THR A 192 8.65 8.33 0.87
CA THR A 192 7.53 8.55 1.81
C THR A 192 7.79 9.67 2.80
N LYS A 193 9.02 10.21 2.82
CA LYS A 193 9.46 11.25 3.76
C LYS A 193 10.58 12.09 3.16
N GLY A 194 10.89 13.22 3.80
CA GLY A 194 11.94 14.13 3.33
C GLY A 194 13.07 14.39 4.33
N THR A 195 13.13 13.62 5.43
CA THR A 195 14.20 13.71 6.44
C THR A 195 14.76 12.32 6.72
N PHE A 196 16.08 12.23 6.95
CA PHE A 196 16.80 10.97 7.09
C PHE A 196 17.95 11.13 8.10
N TRP A 197 17.76 10.63 9.32
CA TRP A 197 18.79 10.65 10.34
C TRP A 197 19.88 9.61 10.07
N SER A 198 21.14 9.98 10.32
CA SER A 198 22.22 8.99 10.46
C SER A 198 21.91 8.04 11.64
N LYS A 199 22.49 6.84 11.62
CA LYS A 199 22.20 5.80 12.63
C LYS A 199 22.47 6.27 14.06
N ASP A 200 23.53 7.07 14.26
CA ASP A 200 23.89 7.66 15.54
C ASP A 200 23.09 8.92 15.89
N GLY A 201 22.23 9.37 14.97
CA GLY A 201 21.43 10.59 15.12
C GLY A 201 22.21 11.88 15.15
N GLN A 202 23.49 11.90 14.72
CA GLN A 202 24.33 13.09 14.75
C GLN A 202 24.21 13.93 13.48
N LYS A 203 23.70 13.36 12.39
CA LYS A 203 23.46 14.06 11.13
C LYS A 203 22.06 13.83 10.62
N LEU A 204 21.49 14.90 10.05
CA LEU A 204 20.18 14.89 9.41
C LEU A 204 20.36 15.20 7.92
N ALA A 205 20.11 14.22 7.05
CA ALA A 205 19.90 14.51 5.64
C ALA A 205 18.45 14.92 5.39
N PHE A 206 18.23 15.84 4.46
CA PHE A 206 16.89 16.34 4.14
C PHE A 206 16.79 16.77 2.68
N TYR A 207 15.58 16.72 2.16
CA TYR A 207 15.27 17.31 0.86
C TYR A 207 14.96 18.80 1.00
N ARG A 208 15.50 19.59 0.04
CA ARG A 208 15.05 20.93 -0.32
C ARG A 208 14.49 20.87 -1.73
N MET A 209 13.23 21.19 -1.89
CA MET A 209 12.54 21.21 -3.18
C MET A 209 12.20 22.64 -3.57
N ASP A 210 12.72 23.08 -4.71
CA ASP A 210 12.30 24.31 -5.37
C ASP A 210 11.25 23.98 -6.41
N GLN A 211 10.04 24.47 -6.21
CA GLN A 211 8.92 24.33 -7.13
C GLN A 211 8.39 25.68 -7.64
N SER A 212 9.22 26.76 -7.54
CA SER A 212 8.84 28.10 -7.98
C SER A 212 8.48 28.14 -9.47
N MET A 213 9.15 27.31 -10.28
CA MET A 213 8.94 27.19 -11.73
C MET A 213 7.77 26.30 -12.12
N VAL A 214 7.20 25.54 -11.19
CA VAL A 214 6.11 24.62 -11.46
C VAL A 214 4.80 25.38 -11.59
N ALA A 215 4.02 25.03 -12.60
CA ALA A 215 2.71 25.63 -12.84
C ALA A 215 1.74 25.36 -11.68
N ASP A 216 0.91 26.35 -11.41
CA ASP A 216 -0.18 26.25 -10.44
C ASP A 216 -1.42 25.66 -11.09
N TYR A 217 -2.00 24.64 -10.47
CA TYR A 217 -3.34 24.18 -10.77
C TYR A 217 -4.34 24.84 -9.82
N PRO A 218 -5.40 25.51 -10.32
CA PRO A 218 -6.33 26.27 -9.49
C PRO A 218 -7.33 25.35 -8.78
N GLN A 219 -7.01 24.88 -7.57
CA GLN A 219 -8.02 24.31 -6.68
C GLN A 219 -8.93 25.40 -6.14
N VAL A 220 -10.21 25.09 -5.95
CA VAL A 220 -11.20 26.08 -5.48
C VAL A 220 -11.86 25.60 -4.20
N ASN A 221 -11.67 26.37 -3.12
CA ASN A 221 -12.40 26.19 -1.88
C ASN A 221 -13.76 26.92 -1.97
N THR A 222 -14.83 26.13 -1.99
CA THR A 222 -16.21 26.64 -2.07
C THR A 222 -16.92 26.72 -0.72
N PHE A 223 -16.25 26.41 0.40
CA PHE A 223 -16.83 26.40 1.74
C PHE A 223 -16.69 27.72 2.48
N THR A 224 -16.03 28.72 1.89
CA THR A 224 -15.94 30.08 2.36
C THR A 224 -17.09 30.92 1.76
N ARG A 225 -17.45 32.07 2.40
CA ARG A 225 -18.50 32.96 1.89
C ARG A 225 -18.22 33.40 0.46
N GLU A 226 -16.99 33.77 0.17
CA GLU A 226 -16.46 34.02 -1.18
C GLU A 226 -15.54 32.87 -1.53
N ALA A 227 -15.81 32.19 -2.64
CA ALA A 227 -14.97 31.09 -3.07
C ALA A 227 -13.51 31.55 -3.25
N GLN A 228 -12.58 30.78 -2.74
CA GLN A 228 -11.15 31.11 -2.76
C GLN A 228 -10.37 30.11 -3.63
N VAL A 229 -9.40 30.64 -4.38
CA VAL A 229 -8.47 29.82 -5.12
C VAL A 229 -7.33 29.42 -4.18
N GLU A 230 -7.14 28.12 -3.99
CA GLU A 230 -6.05 27.51 -3.22
C GLU A 230 -5.20 26.65 -4.18
N PRO A 231 -4.24 27.27 -4.91
CA PRO A 231 -3.57 26.59 -6.00
C PRO A 231 -2.59 25.51 -5.51
N ASP A 232 -2.56 24.39 -6.22
CA ASP A 232 -1.56 23.34 -6.04
C ASP A 232 -0.45 23.43 -7.10
N LYS A 233 0.78 23.16 -6.73
CA LYS A 233 1.88 22.94 -7.67
C LYS A 233 1.69 21.60 -8.36
N TYR A 234 1.40 21.63 -9.66
CA TYR A 234 1.11 20.42 -10.42
C TYR A 234 1.88 20.42 -11.75
N PRO A 235 3.04 19.73 -11.82
CA PRO A 235 3.82 19.60 -13.05
C PRO A 235 3.20 18.52 -13.93
N MET A 236 2.55 18.92 -15.03
CA MET A 236 1.97 17.99 -16.01
C MET A 236 3.06 17.44 -16.93
N ALA A 237 2.83 16.26 -17.51
CA ALA A 237 3.74 15.63 -18.48
C ALA A 237 4.17 16.60 -19.58
N GLY A 238 5.47 16.66 -19.86
CA GLY A 238 6.07 17.61 -20.83
C GLY A 238 6.30 19.03 -20.28
N MET A 239 5.78 19.37 -19.09
CA MET A 239 5.95 20.70 -18.49
C MET A 239 7.18 20.76 -17.57
N THR A 240 7.55 21.97 -17.16
CA THR A 240 8.64 22.19 -16.21
C THR A 240 8.32 21.58 -14.86
N SER A 241 9.24 20.76 -14.34
CA SER A 241 9.13 20.09 -13.06
C SER A 241 9.95 20.83 -11.97
N HIS A 242 9.73 20.45 -10.71
CA HIS A 242 10.48 20.96 -9.58
C HIS A 242 11.93 20.46 -9.58
N GLN A 243 12.78 21.15 -8.83
CA GLN A 243 14.19 20.84 -8.67
C GLN A 243 14.49 20.49 -7.21
N VAL A 244 15.23 19.41 -6.98
CA VAL A 244 15.52 18.90 -5.65
C VAL A 244 17.01 18.96 -5.35
N GLN A 245 17.34 19.34 -4.12
CA GLN A 245 18.69 19.24 -3.55
C GLN A 245 18.63 18.44 -2.26
N VAL A 246 19.74 17.79 -1.91
CA VAL A 246 19.90 17.07 -0.65
C VAL A 246 20.85 17.84 0.24
N GLY A 247 20.34 18.30 1.40
CA GLY A 247 21.14 18.94 2.44
C GLY A 247 21.50 17.96 3.55
N ILE A 248 22.59 18.24 4.26
CA ILE A 248 23.01 17.53 5.48
C ILE A 248 23.27 18.56 6.55
N TYR A 249 22.57 18.45 7.68
CA TYR A 249 22.81 19.22 8.89
C TYR A 249 23.57 18.36 9.91
N ASP A 250 24.66 18.87 10.44
CA ASP A 250 25.46 18.22 11.48
C ASP A 250 25.13 18.85 12.85
N LEU A 251 24.69 18.04 13.79
CA LEU A 251 24.24 18.50 15.11
C LEU A 251 25.36 19.10 15.96
N GLN A 252 26.56 18.59 15.80
CA GLN A 252 27.71 19.03 16.63
C GLN A 252 28.25 20.37 16.15
N SER A 253 28.54 20.49 14.85
CA SER A 253 29.06 21.72 14.26
C SER A 253 27.97 22.76 14.00
N ARG A 254 26.71 22.36 13.95
CA ARG A 254 25.52 23.18 13.58
C ARG A 254 25.65 23.77 12.16
N ASN A 255 26.37 23.12 11.29
CA ASN A 255 26.56 23.53 9.91
C ASN A 255 25.66 22.70 8.97
N THR A 256 25.17 23.35 7.92
CA THR A 256 24.48 22.70 6.80
C THR A 256 25.39 22.73 5.58
N ILE A 257 25.47 21.59 4.89
CA ILE A 257 26.07 21.48 3.57
C ILE A 257 25.04 20.91 2.60
N TYR A 258 25.27 21.11 1.31
CA TYR A 258 24.49 20.46 0.26
C TYR A 258 25.37 19.52 -0.56
N LEU A 259 24.80 18.40 -0.99
CA LEU A 259 25.50 17.47 -1.87
C LEU A 259 25.78 18.13 -3.23
N ALA A 260 27.00 17.94 -3.71
CA ALA A 260 27.45 18.48 -5.00
C ALA A 260 26.93 17.61 -6.17
N THR A 261 25.63 17.56 -6.31
CA THR A 261 24.95 16.79 -7.35
C THR A 261 24.97 17.45 -8.74
N GLY A 262 25.37 18.72 -8.81
CA GLY A 262 25.33 19.53 -10.04
C GLY A 262 23.95 20.17 -10.28
N ASN A 263 23.62 20.43 -11.56
CA ASN A 263 22.32 21.00 -11.92
C ASN A 263 21.19 20.01 -11.60
N PRO A 264 20.22 20.36 -10.74
CA PRO A 264 19.11 19.48 -10.37
C PRO A 264 17.98 19.40 -11.41
N GLU A 265 18.07 20.17 -12.49
CA GLU A 265 17.04 20.21 -13.53
C GLU A 265 16.93 18.87 -14.27
N ASN A 266 15.68 18.40 -14.46
CA ASN A 266 15.37 17.14 -15.14
C ASN A 266 16.05 15.90 -14.54
N ARG A 267 16.14 15.86 -13.22
CA ARG A 267 16.76 14.75 -12.45
C ARG A 267 15.94 14.48 -11.19
N TYR A 268 15.94 13.21 -10.78
CA TYR A 268 15.30 12.75 -9.57
C TYR A 268 16.33 12.16 -8.62
N PHE A 269 16.30 12.57 -7.34
CA PHE A 269 17.16 12.09 -6.27
C PHE A 269 16.36 11.29 -5.28
N THR A 270 16.60 9.97 -5.20
CA THR A 270 15.71 9.04 -4.52
C THR A 270 16.47 8.15 -3.53
N ASN A 271 15.72 7.50 -2.64
CA ASN A 271 16.19 6.37 -1.84
C ASN A 271 17.49 6.63 -1.05
N ILE A 272 17.52 7.73 -0.29
CA ILE A 272 18.65 8.13 0.54
C ILE A 272 18.97 7.07 1.58
N SER A 273 20.26 6.72 1.71
CA SER A 273 20.78 5.77 2.69
C SER A 273 22.06 6.29 3.34
N TRP A 274 22.21 6.07 4.64
CA TRP A 274 23.44 6.37 5.38
C TRP A 274 24.34 5.14 5.48
N ALA A 275 25.65 5.35 5.31
CA ALA A 275 26.63 4.40 5.82
C ALA A 275 26.48 4.26 7.34
N PRO A 276 26.74 3.07 7.92
CA PRO A 276 26.61 2.86 9.36
C PRO A 276 27.47 3.77 10.24
N ASP A 277 28.56 4.30 9.70
CA ASP A 277 29.49 5.23 10.38
C ASP A 277 29.11 6.72 10.23
N GLY A 278 28.03 7.04 9.51
CA GLY A 278 27.55 8.39 9.27
C GLY A 278 28.49 9.30 8.46
N LYS A 279 29.50 8.72 7.77
CA LYS A 279 30.49 9.49 6.98
C LYS A 279 30.17 9.57 5.50
N THR A 280 29.40 8.61 5.00
CA THR A 280 28.99 8.53 3.60
C THR A 280 27.47 8.45 3.52
N ILE A 281 26.91 9.17 2.55
CA ILE A 281 25.51 9.07 2.19
C ILE A 281 25.40 8.57 0.76
N TYR A 282 24.38 7.74 0.51
CA TYR A 282 24.10 7.12 -0.78
C TYR A 282 22.71 7.54 -1.24
N LEU A 283 22.57 7.71 -2.54
CA LEU A 283 21.27 7.94 -3.15
C LEU A 283 21.25 7.39 -4.57
N PHE A 284 20.06 7.05 -5.04
CA PHE A 284 19.82 6.80 -6.45
C PHE A 284 19.51 8.12 -7.16
N GLU A 285 20.14 8.29 -8.29
CA GLU A 285 19.86 9.37 -9.21
C GLU A 285 19.25 8.81 -10.49
N LEU A 286 18.17 9.42 -10.94
CA LEU A 286 17.44 9.02 -12.13
C LEU A 286 17.30 10.24 -13.06
N ASN A 287 17.53 10.06 -14.37
CA ASN A 287 17.26 11.11 -15.35
C ASN A 287 15.74 11.29 -15.53
N ARG A 288 15.31 12.38 -16.16
CA ARG A 288 13.88 12.67 -16.36
C ARG A 288 13.18 11.61 -17.21
N ASP A 289 13.84 11.05 -18.22
CA ASP A 289 13.31 9.95 -19.04
C ASP A 289 13.21 8.62 -18.27
N GLN A 290 13.72 8.61 -17.02
CA GLN A 290 13.66 7.48 -16.09
C GLN A 290 14.25 6.18 -16.65
N ASN A 291 15.14 6.25 -17.60
CA ASN A 291 15.78 5.12 -18.26
C ASN A 291 17.28 4.97 -17.97
N HIS A 292 17.86 5.90 -17.23
CA HIS A 292 19.24 5.89 -16.76
C HIS A 292 19.27 6.17 -15.25
N CYS A 293 19.69 5.17 -14.48
CA CYS A 293 19.73 5.21 -13.02
C CYS A 293 21.15 4.95 -12.52
N THR A 294 21.65 5.78 -11.59
CA THR A 294 22.94 5.54 -10.91
C THR A 294 22.74 5.45 -9.39
N LEU A 295 23.58 4.64 -8.72
CA LEU A 295 23.76 4.68 -7.27
C LEU A 295 25.04 5.41 -6.96
N ASP A 296 24.94 6.56 -6.29
CA ASP A 296 26.03 7.46 -6.02
C ASP A 296 26.34 7.58 -4.53
N ALA A 297 27.64 7.66 -4.20
CA ALA A 297 28.14 7.89 -2.85
C ALA A 297 28.72 9.30 -2.72
N TYR A 298 28.36 9.96 -1.62
CA TYR A 298 28.81 11.31 -1.28
C TYR A 298 29.45 11.36 0.11
N ASP A 299 30.47 12.16 0.25
CA ASP A 299 31.09 12.48 1.54
C ASP A 299 30.15 13.36 2.36
N ALA A 300 29.79 12.90 3.55
CA ALA A 300 28.77 13.56 4.38
C ALA A 300 29.31 14.82 5.12
N LEU A 301 30.62 15.11 5.06
CA LEU A 301 31.20 16.30 5.64
C LEU A 301 31.36 17.43 4.62
N THR A 302 31.69 17.06 3.38
CA THR A 302 32.02 18.04 2.33
C THR A 302 30.96 18.15 1.24
N GLY A 303 30.03 17.20 1.19
CA GLY A 303 29.04 17.08 0.13
C GLY A 303 29.57 16.61 -1.22
N LYS A 304 30.88 16.32 -1.33
CA LYS A 304 31.51 15.93 -2.60
C LYS A 304 31.11 14.52 -3.01
N LYS A 305 30.82 14.32 -4.29
CA LYS A 305 30.65 12.99 -4.88
C LYS A 305 31.95 12.21 -4.79
N LEU A 306 31.88 11.04 -4.17
CA LEU A 306 33.03 10.14 -4.03
C LEU A 306 33.15 9.22 -5.25
N ARG A 307 32.06 8.60 -5.65
CA ARG A 307 32.01 7.66 -6.79
C ARG A 307 30.58 7.29 -7.15
N THR A 308 30.41 6.73 -8.34
CA THR A 308 29.23 5.96 -8.74
C THR A 308 29.53 4.48 -8.49
N LEU A 309 28.60 3.79 -7.79
CA LEU A 309 28.74 2.38 -7.43
C LEU A 309 28.05 1.45 -8.42
N TYR A 310 26.99 1.93 -9.04
CA TYR A 310 26.13 1.14 -9.92
C TYR A 310 25.49 2.04 -10.97
N THR A 311 25.28 1.48 -12.15
CA THR A 311 24.54 2.13 -13.24
C THR A 311 23.61 1.11 -13.85
N GLU A 312 22.38 1.50 -14.12
CA GLU A 312 21.38 0.70 -14.80
C GLU A 312 20.73 1.52 -15.90
N ASP A 313 20.76 0.98 -17.13
CA ASP A 313 20.12 1.55 -18.30
C ASP A 313 18.99 0.63 -18.76
N SER A 314 17.91 1.22 -19.28
CA SER A 314 16.77 0.50 -19.82
C SER A 314 16.33 1.12 -21.13
N ASP A 315 15.81 0.29 -22.03
CA ASP A 315 15.12 0.74 -23.25
C ASP A 315 13.71 1.27 -22.97
N LYS A 316 13.23 1.12 -21.73
CA LYS A 316 11.94 1.62 -21.26
C LYS A 316 12.14 2.50 -20.04
N TYR A 317 12.08 1.93 -18.85
CA TYR A 317 12.32 2.66 -17.60
C TYR A 317 12.96 1.79 -16.53
N VAL A 318 13.62 2.44 -15.58
CA VAL A 318 14.14 1.86 -14.32
C VAL A 318 13.38 2.49 -13.17
N GLU A 319 13.01 1.69 -12.20
CA GLU A 319 12.20 2.14 -11.07
C GLU A 319 12.88 1.79 -9.73
N PRO A 320 13.75 2.68 -9.18
CA PRO A 320 14.40 2.47 -7.91
C PRO A 320 13.40 2.68 -6.77
N GLN A 321 12.84 1.60 -6.22
CA GLN A 321 11.80 1.64 -5.19
C GLN A 321 12.34 1.52 -3.76
N HIS A 322 13.60 1.11 -3.58
CA HIS A 322 14.15 0.77 -2.27
C HIS A 322 15.54 1.36 -2.06
N PRO A 323 15.83 1.89 -0.86
CA PRO A 323 17.18 2.28 -0.48
C PRO A 323 18.08 1.05 -0.33
N ILE A 324 19.40 1.25 -0.45
CA ILE A 324 20.37 0.21 -0.11
C ILE A 324 20.33 -0.07 1.40
N THR A 325 20.59 -1.31 1.80
CA THR A 325 20.53 -1.72 3.20
C THR A 325 21.83 -2.42 3.61
N PHE A 326 22.57 -1.79 4.53
CA PHE A 326 23.85 -2.32 5.01
C PHE A 326 23.70 -3.57 5.86
N LEU A 327 24.64 -4.51 5.74
CA LEU A 327 24.68 -5.69 6.60
C LEU A 327 25.08 -5.26 8.03
N PRO A 328 24.31 -5.63 9.07
CA PRO A 328 24.61 -5.20 10.43
C PRO A 328 25.89 -5.81 11.03
N TRP A 329 26.46 -6.85 10.42
CA TRP A 329 27.71 -7.51 10.81
C TRP A 329 28.91 -7.16 9.91
N ASP A 330 28.70 -6.40 8.83
CA ASP A 330 29.76 -6.03 7.88
C ASP A 330 29.39 -4.74 7.15
N SER A 331 29.84 -3.61 7.69
CA SER A 331 29.57 -2.27 7.16
C SER A 331 30.23 -1.98 5.81
N SER A 332 31.06 -2.89 5.30
CA SER A 332 31.64 -2.79 3.96
C SER A 332 30.72 -3.36 2.87
N LYS A 333 29.56 -3.91 3.25
CA LYS A 333 28.62 -4.59 2.33
C LYS A 333 27.19 -4.16 2.56
N PHE A 334 26.43 -4.13 1.49
CA PHE A 334 25.00 -3.81 1.51
C PHE A 334 24.21 -4.66 0.54
N ILE A 335 22.91 -4.75 0.76
CA ILE A 335 21.94 -5.31 -0.18
C ILE A 335 21.35 -4.20 -1.03
N MET A 336 21.32 -4.41 -2.33
CA MET A 336 20.68 -3.57 -3.32
C MET A 336 19.55 -4.35 -4.02
N TRP A 337 18.46 -3.67 -4.34
CA TRP A 337 17.37 -4.17 -5.15
C TRP A 337 17.58 -3.81 -6.61
N SER A 338 17.27 -4.73 -7.52
CA SER A 338 17.22 -4.43 -8.96
C SER A 338 16.33 -5.42 -9.68
N GLN A 339 15.69 -4.95 -10.75
CA GLN A 339 14.87 -5.75 -11.68
C GLN A 339 15.62 -6.09 -12.96
N ARG A 340 16.94 -5.88 -13.00
CA ARG A 340 17.79 -6.00 -14.21
C ARG A 340 17.78 -7.38 -14.86
N ASP A 341 17.50 -8.43 -14.12
CA ASP A 341 17.37 -9.80 -14.64
C ASP A 341 15.91 -10.19 -15.00
N GLY A 342 14.99 -9.21 -14.97
CA GLY A 342 13.58 -9.38 -15.29
C GLY A 342 12.64 -9.46 -14.09
N PHE A 343 13.15 -9.63 -12.87
CA PHE A 343 12.35 -9.71 -11.64
C PHE A 343 13.02 -8.93 -10.51
N TYR A 344 12.24 -8.42 -9.55
CA TYR A 344 12.81 -7.76 -8.38
C TYR A 344 13.54 -8.75 -7.49
N HIS A 345 14.89 -8.65 -7.50
CA HIS A 345 15.80 -9.49 -6.75
C HIS A 345 16.80 -8.70 -5.91
N LEU A 346 17.46 -9.41 -4.98
CA LEU A 346 18.44 -8.87 -4.06
C LEU A 346 19.85 -9.22 -4.51
N TYR A 347 20.71 -8.21 -4.48
CA TYR A 347 22.13 -8.28 -4.85
C TYR A 347 23.00 -7.85 -3.68
N LEU A 348 24.03 -8.63 -3.36
CA LEU A 348 25.03 -8.27 -2.38
C LEU A 348 26.16 -7.49 -3.07
N MET A 349 26.35 -6.26 -2.62
CA MET A 349 27.35 -5.33 -3.15
C MET A 349 28.37 -4.95 -2.07
N ASP A 350 29.58 -4.57 -2.45
CA ASP A 350 30.51 -3.89 -1.56
C ASP A 350 30.45 -2.35 -1.73
N VAL A 351 31.02 -1.61 -0.77
CA VAL A 351 31.05 -0.14 -0.78
C VAL A 351 31.90 0.46 -1.91
N ASN A 352 32.58 -0.35 -2.71
CA ASN A 352 33.33 0.07 -3.90
C ASN A 352 32.51 -0.14 -5.21
N GLY A 353 31.30 -0.70 -5.11
CA GLY A 353 30.43 -0.96 -6.25
C GLY A 353 30.62 -2.34 -6.88
N LYS A 354 31.41 -3.23 -6.27
CA LYS A 354 31.57 -4.60 -6.76
C LYS A 354 30.37 -5.44 -6.34
N GLU A 355 29.72 -6.08 -7.30
CA GLU A 355 28.77 -7.14 -7.03
C GLU A 355 29.50 -8.39 -6.52
N LEU A 356 29.07 -8.88 -5.37
CA LEU A 356 29.63 -10.05 -4.72
C LEU A 356 28.78 -11.31 -4.97
N ALA A 357 27.45 -11.15 -5.02
CA ALA A 357 26.52 -12.23 -5.32
C ALA A 357 25.13 -11.70 -5.69
N GLN A 358 24.44 -12.38 -6.60
CA GLN A 358 22.99 -12.30 -6.69
C GLN A 358 22.39 -13.24 -5.65
N LEU A 359 21.71 -12.69 -4.64
CA LEU A 359 21.19 -13.46 -3.49
C LEU A 359 19.90 -14.23 -3.79
N THR A 360 19.07 -13.65 -4.66
CA THR A 360 17.81 -14.26 -5.11
C THR A 360 17.73 -14.25 -6.62
N LYS A 361 17.11 -15.28 -7.21
CA LYS A 361 16.93 -15.38 -8.67
C LYS A 361 15.79 -16.34 -9.00
N GLY A 362 15.19 -16.16 -10.17
CA GLY A 362 14.09 -17.00 -10.67
C GLY A 362 12.96 -16.14 -11.24
N ALA A 363 11.93 -16.79 -11.79
CA ALA A 363 10.76 -16.12 -12.33
C ALA A 363 9.75 -15.77 -11.22
N TRP A 364 10.16 -14.98 -10.26
CA TRP A 364 9.38 -14.53 -9.10
C TRP A 364 10.04 -13.28 -8.48
N VAL A 365 9.33 -12.58 -7.63
CA VAL A 365 9.81 -11.33 -7.03
C VAL A 365 10.00 -11.46 -5.52
N VAL A 366 11.02 -10.78 -4.98
CA VAL A 366 11.09 -10.43 -3.57
C VAL A 366 10.16 -9.24 -3.35
N THR A 367 9.32 -9.29 -2.32
CA THR A 367 8.36 -8.22 -2.02
C THR A 367 8.79 -7.34 -0.86
N GLU A 368 9.63 -7.85 0.05
CA GLU A 368 10.13 -7.09 1.19
C GLU A 368 11.45 -7.67 1.74
N LEU A 369 12.36 -6.80 2.14
CA LEU A 369 13.49 -7.12 3.02
C LEU A 369 13.11 -6.69 4.44
N VAL A 370 12.59 -7.61 5.24
CA VAL A 370 12.04 -7.35 6.58
C VAL A 370 13.14 -6.94 7.56
N GLY A 371 14.34 -7.49 7.42
CA GLY A 371 15.48 -7.18 8.26
C GLY A 371 16.49 -8.33 8.32
N PHE A 372 17.32 -8.34 9.37
CA PHE A 372 18.44 -9.27 9.48
C PHE A 372 18.44 -10.06 10.79
N CYS A 373 19.01 -11.26 10.75
CA CYS A 373 19.43 -12.03 11.91
C CYS A 373 20.96 -12.13 11.93
N PRO A 374 21.69 -11.26 12.63
CA PRO A 374 23.16 -11.26 12.65
C PRO A 374 23.76 -12.58 13.16
N ALA A 375 23.12 -13.21 14.13
CA ALA A 375 23.58 -14.46 14.71
C ALA A 375 23.67 -15.64 13.70
N THR A 376 22.86 -15.59 12.64
CA THR A 376 22.86 -16.59 11.56
C THR A 376 23.39 -16.05 10.24
N ARG A 377 23.81 -14.77 10.21
CA ARG A 377 24.21 -14.03 9.00
C ARG A 377 23.19 -14.20 7.87
N SER A 378 21.94 -13.97 8.19
CA SER A 378 20.82 -14.12 7.25
C SER A 378 19.93 -12.87 7.24
N ALA A 379 19.25 -12.67 6.12
CA ALA A 379 18.14 -11.76 5.99
C ALA A 379 16.81 -12.50 6.17
N ILE A 380 15.77 -11.78 6.57
CA ILE A 380 14.38 -12.23 6.51
C ILE A 380 13.71 -11.44 5.40
N ILE A 381 13.10 -12.15 4.48
CA ILE A 381 12.44 -11.57 3.30
C ILE A 381 11.02 -12.12 3.18
N THR A 382 10.19 -11.39 2.45
CA THR A 382 8.97 -11.95 1.86
C THR A 382 9.10 -12.03 0.35
N SER A 383 8.49 -13.04 -0.26
CA SER A 383 8.55 -13.23 -1.71
C SER A 383 7.35 -13.99 -2.24
N LYS A 384 7.17 -13.94 -3.56
CA LYS A 384 6.18 -14.72 -4.33
C LYS A 384 6.80 -15.98 -4.96
N GLU A 385 7.86 -16.52 -4.37
CA GLU A 385 8.57 -17.71 -4.89
C GLU A 385 7.69 -18.96 -4.98
N ALA A 386 6.72 -19.13 -4.08
CA ALA A 386 5.82 -20.28 -4.09
C ALA A 386 4.83 -20.25 -5.27
N ASN A 387 4.20 -19.13 -5.49
CA ASN A 387 3.38 -18.79 -6.66
C ASN A 387 2.98 -17.30 -6.63
N ASP A 388 2.46 -16.78 -7.73
CA ASP A 388 2.13 -15.37 -7.90
C ASP A 388 1.00 -14.85 -6.99
N LEU A 389 0.15 -15.75 -6.46
CA LEU A 389 -0.97 -15.39 -5.59
C LEU A 389 -0.63 -15.42 -4.10
N GLN A 390 0.53 -15.97 -3.74
CA GLN A 390 0.97 -16.09 -2.34
C GLN A 390 2.11 -15.15 -2.05
N LYS A 391 2.26 -14.80 -0.77
CA LYS A 391 3.41 -14.06 -0.25
C LYS A 391 3.90 -14.75 1.02
N ASN A 392 5.07 -15.35 0.97
CA ASN A 392 5.64 -16.17 2.02
C ASN A 392 6.91 -15.58 2.62
N ILE A 393 7.20 -15.97 3.86
CA ILE A 393 8.34 -15.50 4.65
C ILE A 393 9.48 -16.52 4.54
N TYR A 394 10.66 -16.03 4.16
CA TYR A 394 11.87 -16.86 4.06
C TYR A 394 13.02 -16.28 4.86
N ARG A 395 13.84 -17.16 5.43
CA ARG A 395 15.21 -16.84 5.83
C ARG A 395 16.10 -17.01 4.61
N LEU A 396 16.87 -15.98 4.29
CA LEU A 396 17.85 -15.95 3.21
C LEU A 396 19.26 -15.90 3.80
N ASP A 397 20.02 -16.99 3.67
CA ASP A 397 21.39 -17.08 4.17
C ASP A 397 22.35 -16.30 3.26
N ILE A 398 23.21 -15.46 3.83
CA ILE A 398 24.15 -14.58 3.12
C ILE A 398 25.59 -15.08 3.32
N PRO A 399 26.40 -15.24 2.26
CA PRO A 399 26.16 -14.87 0.86
C PRO A 399 25.60 -16.02 0.00
N SER A 400 25.28 -17.17 0.55
CA SER A 400 24.95 -18.38 -0.24
C SER A 400 23.65 -18.27 -1.04
N GLY A 401 22.75 -17.38 -0.66
CA GLY A 401 21.42 -17.25 -1.27
C GLY A 401 20.46 -18.41 -0.95
N LYS A 402 20.84 -19.33 -0.03
CA LYS A 402 19.95 -20.41 0.39
C LYS A 402 18.76 -19.87 1.13
N ARG A 403 17.56 -20.30 0.73
CA ARG A 403 16.29 -19.89 1.34
C ARG A 403 15.70 -21.03 2.19
N THR A 404 15.07 -20.67 3.29
CA THR A 404 14.34 -21.58 4.18
C THR A 404 12.99 -20.95 4.50
N LEU A 405 11.89 -21.64 4.18
CA LEU A 405 10.53 -21.19 4.49
C LEU A 405 10.33 -21.11 6.02
N LEU A 406 9.72 -20.02 6.48
CA LEU A 406 9.47 -19.75 7.91
C LEU A 406 7.99 -19.73 8.29
N ASP A 407 7.09 -19.83 7.34
CA ASP A 407 5.65 -19.84 7.55
C ASP A 407 5.00 -21.19 7.21
N ASN A 408 3.69 -21.22 6.97
CA ASN A 408 2.96 -22.46 6.67
C ASN A 408 2.90 -22.79 5.17
N GLY A 409 3.47 -21.95 4.29
CA GLY A 409 3.47 -22.11 2.84
C GLY A 409 2.16 -21.81 2.15
N LYS A 410 1.21 -21.13 2.81
CA LYS A 410 -0.12 -20.83 2.27
C LYS A 410 -0.52 -19.39 2.57
N GLY A 411 -1.19 -18.75 1.59
CA GLY A 411 -1.78 -17.44 1.82
C GLY A 411 -0.84 -16.26 1.69
N VAL A 412 -1.17 -15.17 2.35
CA VAL A 412 -0.47 -13.89 2.28
C VAL A 412 0.00 -13.48 3.67
N HIS A 413 1.31 -13.44 3.85
CA HIS A 413 1.98 -13.22 5.12
C HIS A 413 2.56 -11.81 5.25
N GLN A 414 2.49 -11.26 6.47
CA GLN A 414 3.16 -10.03 6.88
C GLN A 414 4.10 -10.34 8.04
N ALA A 415 5.37 -9.97 7.89
CA ALA A 415 6.42 -10.28 8.84
C ALA A 415 6.84 -9.04 9.64
N ARG A 416 7.03 -9.19 10.95
CA ARG A 416 7.68 -8.19 11.81
C ARG A 416 8.75 -8.87 12.64
N LEU A 417 9.98 -8.37 12.53
CA LEU A 417 11.15 -9.00 13.11
C LEU A 417 11.45 -8.46 14.51
N SER A 418 11.85 -9.33 15.44
CA SER A 418 12.38 -8.92 16.75
C SER A 418 13.75 -8.23 16.61
N ALA A 419 14.19 -7.49 17.62
CA ALA A 419 15.39 -6.64 17.56
C ALA A 419 16.67 -7.41 17.18
N SER A 420 16.85 -8.64 17.68
CA SER A 420 18.00 -9.50 17.31
C SER A 420 17.81 -10.25 16.00
N GLY A 421 16.62 -10.22 15.42
CA GLY A 421 16.24 -11.05 14.27
C GLY A 421 15.98 -12.52 14.60
N ARG A 422 16.00 -12.89 15.90
CA ARG A 422 15.77 -14.25 16.34
C ARG A 422 14.36 -14.76 16.11
N TYR A 423 13.37 -13.88 16.22
CA TYR A 423 11.97 -14.22 16.09
C TYR A 423 11.29 -13.33 15.04
N VAL A 424 10.40 -13.92 14.26
CA VAL A 424 9.50 -13.21 13.37
C VAL A 424 8.05 -13.38 13.85
N LEU A 425 7.36 -12.29 14.04
CA LEU A 425 5.91 -12.26 14.22
C LEU A 425 5.28 -12.26 12.83
N ASP A 426 4.49 -13.27 12.55
CA ASP A 426 3.81 -13.50 11.30
C ASP A 426 2.30 -13.31 11.50
N THR A 427 1.73 -12.46 10.68
CA THR A 427 0.27 -12.27 10.56
C THR A 427 -0.14 -12.59 9.15
N TRP A 428 -1.09 -13.51 8.96
CA TRP A 428 -1.49 -13.93 7.62
C TRP A 428 -2.97 -14.18 7.47
N GLN A 429 -3.38 -14.26 6.21
CA GLN A 429 -4.70 -14.65 5.77
C GLN A 429 -4.57 -15.72 4.68
N GLU A 430 -5.59 -16.58 4.56
CA GLU A 430 -5.77 -17.51 3.46
C GLU A 430 -7.19 -17.31 2.89
N PRO A 431 -7.54 -17.80 1.74
CA PRO A 431 -8.88 -17.56 1.17
C PRO A 431 -10.04 -17.89 2.10
N ASP A 432 -9.89 -18.94 2.92
CA ASP A 432 -10.89 -19.39 3.89
C ASP A 432 -10.50 -19.11 5.35
N VAL A 433 -9.38 -18.38 5.58
CA VAL A 433 -8.87 -18.08 6.92
C VAL A 433 -8.80 -16.56 7.11
N PRO A 434 -9.68 -15.99 7.94
CA PRO A 434 -9.80 -14.54 8.10
C PRO A 434 -8.51 -13.88 8.59
N ARG A 435 -7.89 -14.41 9.63
CA ARG A 435 -6.57 -13.95 10.13
C ARG A 435 -5.99 -14.89 11.17
N CYS A 436 -4.69 -15.12 11.06
CA CYS A 436 -3.90 -15.81 12.06
C CYS A 436 -2.68 -15.00 12.46
N CYS A 437 -2.17 -15.26 13.67
CA CYS A 437 -0.91 -14.73 14.17
C CYS A 437 -0.06 -15.85 14.76
N ALA A 438 1.24 -15.86 14.47
CA ALA A 438 2.21 -16.80 15.02
C ALA A 438 3.57 -16.14 15.22
N VAL A 439 4.41 -16.76 16.05
CA VAL A 439 5.83 -16.43 16.15
C VAL A 439 6.65 -17.60 15.63
N THR A 440 7.61 -17.32 14.78
CA THR A 440 8.56 -18.30 14.27
C THR A 440 9.97 -17.96 14.74
N ASP A 441 10.68 -18.94 15.29
CA ASP A 441 12.10 -18.86 15.58
C ASP A 441 12.88 -18.99 14.27
N THR A 442 13.56 -17.93 13.84
CA THR A 442 14.21 -17.85 12.53
C THR A 442 15.38 -18.82 12.36
N LYS A 443 16.00 -19.28 13.48
CA LYS A 443 17.09 -20.24 13.46
C LYS A 443 16.60 -21.68 13.33
N THR A 444 15.56 -22.04 14.09
CA THR A 444 15.09 -23.43 14.18
C THR A 444 13.88 -23.73 13.30
N GLY A 445 13.17 -22.70 12.84
CA GLY A 445 11.89 -22.83 12.13
C GLY A 445 10.71 -23.22 13.05
N LYS A 446 10.93 -23.30 14.37
CA LYS A 446 9.86 -23.63 15.31
C LYS A 446 8.82 -22.52 15.31
N ARG A 447 7.56 -22.88 15.06
CA ARG A 447 6.42 -21.98 14.97
C ARG A 447 5.49 -22.18 16.17
N VAL A 448 4.99 -21.07 16.72
CA VAL A 448 4.04 -21.04 17.84
C VAL A 448 2.84 -20.17 17.44
N MET A 449 1.67 -20.78 17.41
CA MET A 449 0.41 -20.04 17.17
C MET A 449 0.08 -19.17 18.37
N LEU A 450 -0.29 -17.92 18.10
CA LEU A 450 -0.74 -16.95 19.09
C LEU A 450 -2.26 -16.76 19.04
N ALA A 451 -2.81 -16.61 17.85
CA ALA A 451 -4.24 -16.34 17.68
C ALA A 451 -4.74 -16.80 16.31
N THR A 452 -6.02 -17.13 16.27
CA THR A 452 -6.80 -17.36 15.05
C THR A 452 -8.10 -16.59 15.18
N ALA A 453 -8.39 -15.70 14.25
CA ALA A 453 -9.63 -14.94 14.23
C ALA A 453 -10.80 -15.81 13.82
N PRO A 454 -11.95 -15.71 14.51
CA PRO A 454 -13.19 -16.28 13.99
C PRO A 454 -13.59 -15.57 12.69
N ASP A 455 -14.39 -16.24 11.89
CA ASP A 455 -14.98 -15.61 10.72
C ASP A 455 -16.01 -14.55 11.16
N PRO A 456 -15.79 -13.26 10.86
CA PRO A 456 -16.70 -12.20 11.27
C PRO A 456 -18.06 -12.26 10.55
N TRP A 457 -18.16 -13.08 9.50
CA TRP A 457 -19.39 -13.23 8.71
C TRP A 457 -20.23 -14.44 9.10
N ASP A 458 -19.93 -15.11 10.21
CA ASP A 458 -20.79 -16.20 10.72
C ASP A 458 -22.18 -15.68 11.08
N GLY A 459 -23.20 -16.31 10.49
CA GLY A 459 -24.61 -15.88 10.59
C GLY A 459 -25.04 -14.78 9.62
N TRP A 460 -24.14 -14.28 8.79
CA TRP A 460 -24.40 -13.30 7.74
C TRP A 460 -24.49 -13.95 6.37
N TYR A 461 -24.96 -13.17 5.39
CA TYR A 461 -24.94 -13.55 3.97
C TYR A 461 -23.48 -13.72 3.51
N LYS A 462 -23.13 -14.92 3.08
CA LYS A 462 -21.79 -15.23 2.55
C LYS A 462 -21.90 -15.53 1.06
N PRO A 463 -21.36 -14.66 0.19
CA PRO A 463 -21.31 -14.95 -1.24
C PRO A 463 -20.32 -16.09 -1.51
N ILE A 464 -20.36 -16.61 -2.73
CA ILE A 464 -19.42 -17.61 -3.21
C ILE A 464 -18.23 -16.88 -3.83
N PHE A 465 -17.02 -17.19 -3.34
CA PHE A 465 -15.77 -16.66 -3.85
C PHE A 465 -15.07 -17.71 -4.69
N GLU A 466 -14.77 -17.38 -5.93
CA GLU A 466 -14.03 -18.25 -6.84
C GLU A 466 -12.78 -17.54 -7.35
N GLN A 467 -11.74 -18.30 -7.65
CA GLN A 467 -10.51 -17.86 -8.28
C GLN A 467 -10.19 -18.80 -9.45
N GLY A 468 -9.60 -18.23 -10.48
CA GLY A 468 -9.13 -18.98 -11.65
C GLY A 468 -8.18 -18.17 -12.49
N SER A 469 -7.92 -18.66 -13.70
CA SER A 469 -7.06 -17.95 -14.67
C SER A 469 -7.61 -18.04 -16.08
N VAL A 470 -7.17 -17.08 -16.91
CA VAL A 470 -7.36 -17.07 -18.36
C VAL A 470 -6.05 -16.70 -19.05
N LYS A 471 -5.89 -17.03 -20.32
CA LYS A 471 -4.75 -16.56 -21.09
C LYS A 471 -4.93 -15.08 -21.47
N ALA A 472 -3.83 -14.32 -21.36
CA ALA A 472 -3.74 -12.96 -21.86
C ALA A 472 -3.92 -12.88 -23.38
N ALA A 473 -4.00 -11.69 -23.91
CA ALA A 473 -4.15 -11.44 -25.35
C ALA A 473 -2.94 -11.93 -26.18
N ASP A 474 -1.78 -12.15 -25.55
CA ASP A 474 -0.60 -12.76 -26.17
C ASP A 474 -0.71 -14.29 -26.35
N GLY A 475 -1.77 -14.91 -25.82
CA GLY A 475 -2.03 -16.35 -25.86
C GLY A 475 -1.11 -17.21 -24.97
N LYS A 476 -0.23 -16.60 -24.18
CA LYS A 476 0.80 -17.30 -23.38
C LYS A 476 0.68 -17.03 -21.90
N THR A 477 0.62 -15.75 -21.51
CA THR A 477 0.65 -15.30 -20.12
C THR A 477 -0.63 -15.68 -19.40
N GLU A 478 -0.52 -16.26 -18.20
CA GLU A 478 -1.67 -16.50 -17.32
C GLU A 478 -2.08 -15.20 -16.64
N LEU A 479 -3.37 -14.88 -16.67
CA LEU A 479 -3.97 -13.78 -15.94
C LEU A 479 -4.88 -14.36 -14.86
N TYR A 480 -4.69 -13.95 -13.62
CA TYR A 480 -5.50 -14.43 -12.51
C TYR A 480 -6.73 -13.55 -12.32
N TRP A 481 -7.86 -14.20 -12.04
CA TRP A 481 -9.12 -13.54 -11.76
C TRP A 481 -9.75 -14.07 -10.47
N ARG A 482 -10.60 -13.26 -9.86
CA ARG A 482 -11.56 -13.69 -8.85
C ARG A 482 -12.96 -13.33 -9.27
N MET A 483 -13.94 -14.11 -8.77
CA MET A 483 -15.36 -13.91 -9.02
C MET A 483 -16.12 -14.02 -7.72
N VAL A 484 -17.03 -13.09 -7.47
CA VAL A 484 -17.94 -13.09 -6.33
C VAL A 484 -19.35 -13.31 -6.86
N LYS A 485 -19.99 -14.41 -6.42
CA LYS A 485 -21.32 -14.81 -6.88
C LYS A 485 -22.32 -14.77 -5.72
N PRO A 486 -23.62 -14.56 -6.00
CA PRO A 486 -24.67 -14.66 -4.99
C PRO A 486 -24.58 -15.95 -4.17
N MET A 487 -24.93 -15.90 -2.89
CA MET A 487 -24.95 -17.08 -2.01
C MET A 487 -25.93 -18.14 -2.50
N ASP A 488 -27.08 -17.71 -3.01
CA ASP A 488 -28.14 -18.54 -3.59
C ASP A 488 -27.98 -18.76 -5.11
N PHE A 489 -26.70 -18.75 -5.56
CA PHE A 489 -26.33 -18.91 -6.97
C PHE A 489 -26.94 -20.16 -7.57
N ASP A 490 -27.64 -19.99 -8.68
CA ASP A 490 -28.29 -21.06 -9.47
C ASP A 490 -27.69 -21.02 -10.90
N PRO A 491 -26.93 -22.04 -11.32
CA PRO A 491 -26.30 -22.07 -12.64
C PRO A 491 -27.30 -22.10 -13.82
N ALA A 492 -28.58 -22.31 -13.56
CA ALA A 492 -29.65 -22.26 -14.58
C ALA A 492 -30.18 -20.83 -14.81
N LYS A 493 -29.86 -19.89 -13.94
CA LYS A 493 -30.22 -18.47 -14.09
C LYS A 493 -29.15 -17.68 -14.81
N LYS A 494 -29.55 -16.54 -15.36
CA LYS A 494 -28.61 -15.53 -15.92
C LYS A 494 -28.49 -14.34 -14.99
N TYR A 495 -27.26 -13.94 -14.75
CA TYR A 495 -26.94 -12.86 -13.81
C TYR A 495 -26.33 -11.65 -14.53
N PRO A 496 -26.72 -10.41 -14.17
CA PRO A 496 -25.99 -9.23 -14.54
C PRO A 496 -24.60 -9.29 -13.89
N THR A 497 -23.59 -8.85 -14.62
CA THR A 497 -22.20 -8.98 -14.19
C THR A 497 -21.49 -7.63 -14.23
N VAL A 498 -20.80 -7.26 -13.15
CA VAL A 498 -19.96 -6.07 -13.10
C VAL A 498 -18.48 -6.49 -13.12
N VAL A 499 -17.75 -5.98 -14.09
CA VAL A 499 -16.29 -6.06 -14.12
C VAL A 499 -15.73 -4.92 -13.29
N TYR A 500 -15.07 -5.21 -12.17
CA TYR A 500 -14.28 -4.22 -11.46
C TYR A 500 -12.88 -4.21 -12.05
N VAL A 501 -12.40 -3.05 -12.48
CA VAL A 501 -11.07 -2.88 -13.07
C VAL A 501 -10.29 -1.76 -12.37
N TYR A 502 -9.03 -2.02 -12.03
CA TYR A 502 -8.04 -0.97 -11.85
C TYR A 502 -7.09 -0.99 -13.06
N GLY A 503 -6.36 -2.05 -13.25
CA GLY A 503 -5.62 -2.40 -14.47
C GLY A 503 -4.28 -1.70 -14.66
N GLY A 504 -3.98 -0.67 -13.88
CA GLY A 504 -2.78 0.16 -14.05
C GLY A 504 -1.52 -0.39 -13.38
N PRO A 505 -0.39 0.28 -13.57
CA PRO A 505 0.86 0.00 -12.87
C PRO A 505 0.67 -0.06 -11.35
N HIS A 506 1.44 -0.92 -10.69
CA HIS A 506 1.34 -1.22 -9.25
C HIS A 506 -0.04 -1.71 -8.77
N ALA A 507 -0.91 -2.12 -9.70
CA ALA A 507 -2.15 -2.80 -9.35
C ALA A 507 -1.87 -4.24 -8.92
N HIS A 508 -2.60 -4.70 -7.90
CA HIS A 508 -2.65 -6.10 -7.53
C HIS A 508 -3.99 -6.35 -6.82
N ASN A 509 -4.86 -7.10 -7.44
CA ASN A 509 -6.25 -7.25 -6.99
C ASN A 509 -6.61 -8.69 -6.64
N VAL A 510 -5.83 -9.68 -7.06
CA VAL A 510 -6.11 -11.10 -6.85
C VAL A 510 -4.95 -11.74 -6.09
N GLU A 511 -5.18 -12.09 -4.82
CA GLU A 511 -4.21 -12.77 -3.96
C GLU A 511 -4.89 -13.85 -3.13
N ALA A 512 -4.10 -14.83 -2.67
CA ALA A 512 -4.55 -15.88 -1.77
C ALA A 512 -4.74 -15.39 -0.31
N SER A 513 -5.24 -14.17 -0.14
CA SER A 513 -5.70 -13.62 1.13
C SER A 513 -7.18 -13.92 1.35
N TRP A 514 -7.76 -13.48 2.47
CA TRP A 514 -9.15 -13.76 2.81
C TRP A 514 -10.10 -13.34 1.69
N HIS A 515 -10.96 -14.28 1.25
CA HIS A 515 -11.87 -14.12 0.12
C HIS A 515 -11.17 -13.68 -1.19
N TRP A 516 -9.93 -14.15 -1.41
CA TRP A 516 -9.13 -13.82 -2.59
C TRP A 516 -8.91 -12.31 -2.78
N MET A 517 -8.79 -11.58 -1.66
CA MET A 517 -8.66 -10.12 -1.65
C MET A 517 -9.90 -9.38 -2.17
N SER A 518 -11.09 -10.00 -2.07
CA SER A 518 -12.31 -9.34 -2.53
C SER A 518 -12.59 -8.08 -1.72
N ARG A 519 -13.15 -7.08 -2.39
CA ARG A 519 -13.59 -5.84 -1.76
C ARG A 519 -14.96 -6.03 -1.15
N SER A 520 -15.22 -5.41 -0.02
CA SER A 520 -16.51 -5.56 0.67
C SER A 520 -17.71 -5.11 -0.17
N TRP A 521 -17.52 -4.13 -1.08
CA TRP A 521 -18.57 -3.71 -2.01
C TRP A 521 -18.96 -4.84 -3.00
N GLU A 522 -18.03 -5.70 -3.39
CA GLU A 522 -18.32 -6.86 -4.25
C GLU A 522 -19.30 -7.81 -3.58
N THR A 523 -19.17 -8.01 -2.26
CA THR A 523 -20.14 -8.76 -1.44
C THR A 523 -21.50 -8.07 -1.42
N TYR A 524 -21.54 -6.75 -1.30
CA TYR A 524 -22.78 -5.99 -1.33
C TYR A 524 -23.53 -6.14 -2.67
N MET A 525 -22.80 -6.14 -3.78
CA MET A 525 -23.38 -6.37 -5.10
C MET A 525 -23.84 -7.83 -5.28
N ALA A 526 -23.08 -8.80 -4.76
CA ALA A 526 -23.46 -10.21 -4.84
C ALA A 526 -24.77 -10.49 -4.11
N GLN A 527 -25.01 -9.90 -2.92
CA GLN A 527 -26.30 -10.07 -2.22
C GLN A 527 -27.47 -9.38 -2.92
N LYS A 528 -27.21 -8.48 -3.87
CA LYS A 528 -28.22 -7.86 -4.75
C LYS A 528 -28.45 -8.67 -6.04
N GLY A 529 -27.76 -9.80 -6.21
CA GLY A 529 -27.94 -10.71 -7.32
C GLY A 529 -27.02 -10.44 -8.51
N TYR A 530 -25.92 -9.70 -8.32
CA TYR A 530 -24.89 -9.50 -9.34
C TYR A 530 -23.76 -10.51 -9.19
N ILE A 531 -23.10 -10.83 -10.29
CA ILE A 531 -21.75 -11.38 -10.29
C ILE A 531 -20.77 -10.20 -10.38
N VAL A 532 -19.71 -10.24 -9.57
CA VAL A 532 -18.59 -9.29 -9.71
C VAL A 532 -17.35 -10.06 -10.11
N PHE A 533 -16.70 -9.59 -11.15
CA PHE A 533 -15.51 -10.20 -11.73
C PHE A 533 -14.33 -9.22 -11.71
N VAL A 534 -13.15 -9.69 -11.32
CA VAL A 534 -11.93 -8.90 -11.24
C VAL A 534 -10.79 -9.68 -11.86
N LEU A 535 -10.04 -9.06 -12.76
CA LEU A 535 -8.90 -9.65 -13.45
C LEU A 535 -7.67 -8.75 -13.31
N ASP A 536 -6.53 -9.33 -12.93
CA ASP A 536 -5.23 -8.66 -13.02
C ASP A 536 -4.63 -8.89 -14.41
N ASN A 537 -4.61 -7.83 -15.20
CA ASN A 537 -4.05 -7.81 -16.56
C ASN A 537 -2.53 -7.58 -16.53
N ARG A 538 -1.85 -7.81 -17.67
CA ARG A 538 -0.48 -7.35 -17.87
C ARG A 538 -0.41 -5.82 -17.73
N GLY A 539 0.71 -5.33 -17.21
CA GLY A 539 0.88 -3.94 -16.76
C GLY A 539 0.71 -3.77 -15.26
N SER A 540 0.09 -4.75 -14.55
CA SER A 540 0.06 -4.77 -13.08
C SER A 540 1.38 -5.32 -12.49
N GLU A 541 1.54 -5.24 -11.16
CA GLU A 541 2.84 -5.52 -10.52
C GLU A 541 3.05 -6.99 -10.10
N ASN A 542 4.25 -7.26 -9.57
CA ASN A 542 4.67 -8.50 -8.92
C ASN A 542 4.78 -9.74 -9.84
N ARG A 543 4.81 -9.53 -11.14
CA ARG A 543 4.91 -10.59 -12.15
C ARG A 543 6.17 -10.48 -13.02
N GLY A 544 7.06 -9.53 -12.70
CA GLY A 544 8.30 -9.25 -13.39
C GLY A 544 8.19 -8.19 -14.49
N ARG A 545 9.35 -7.69 -14.90
CA ARG A 545 9.50 -6.52 -15.77
C ARG A 545 8.73 -6.64 -17.10
N ASP A 546 8.79 -7.78 -17.76
CA ASP A 546 8.13 -7.94 -19.07
C ASP A 546 6.60 -7.92 -18.95
N PHE A 547 6.07 -8.42 -17.83
CA PHE A 547 4.64 -8.35 -17.53
C PHE A 547 4.22 -6.90 -17.19
N GLU A 548 5.04 -6.19 -16.40
CA GLU A 548 4.77 -4.82 -15.94
C GLU A 548 4.92 -3.80 -17.07
N GLN A 549 6.01 -3.88 -17.84
CA GLN A 549 6.39 -2.87 -18.83
C GLN A 549 5.83 -3.09 -20.24
N VAL A 550 4.89 -4.03 -20.43
CA VAL A 550 4.23 -4.24 -21.71
C VAL A 550 3.40 -3.03 -22.16
N THR A 551 3.02 -2.19 -21.21
CA THR A 551 2.16 -1.00 -21.41
C THR A 551 2.93 0.27 -21.75
N PHE A 552 4.26 0.22 -21.73
CA PHE A 552 5.11 1.38 -21.96
C PHE A 552 4.79 2.12 -23.25
N ARG A 553 4.57 3.43 -23.17
CA ARG A 553 4.18 4.39 -24.22
C ARG A 553 2.75 4.27 -24.75
N HIS A 554 1.93 3.31 -24.25
CA HIS A 554 0.54 3.13 -24.70
C HIS A 554 -0.38 2.58 -23.61
N LEU A 555 -0.38 3.22 -22.45
CA LEU A 555 -1.21 2.87 -21.29
C LEU A 555 -2.68 2.62 -21.70
N GLY A 556 -3.28 1.57 -21.14
CA GLY A 556 -4.65 1.18 -21.40
C GLY A 556 -4.82 0.23 -22.61
N GLN A 557 -3.86 0.15 -23.53
CA GLN A 557 -4.06 -0.62 -24.77
C GLN A 557 -3.90 -2.12 -24.54
N GLU A 558 -2.81 -2.56 -23.91
CA GLU A 558 -2.62 -3.99 -23.59
C GLU A 558 -3.55 -4.43 -22.46
N GLU A 559 -3.78 -3.54 -21.50
CA GLU A 559 -4.70 -3.77 -20.39
C GLU A 559 -6.12 -4.05 -20.91
N MET A 560 -6.63 -3.24 -21.86
CA MET A 560 -7.95 -3.48 -22.46
C MET A 560 -8.02 -4.83 -23.19
N LYS A 561 -6.99 -5.19 -23.96
CA LYS A 561 -6.96 -6.48 -24.67
C LYS A 561 -7.05 -7.65 -23.69
N ASP A 562 -6.35 -7.56 -22.59
CA ASP A 562 -6.36 -8.58 -21.54
C ASP A 562 -7.68 -8.61 -20.77
N GLN A 563 -8.25 -7.44 -20.41
CA GLN A 563 -9.59 -7.36 -19.82
C GLN A 563 -10.65 -7.99 -20.73
N MET A 564 -10.54 -7.80 -22.04
CA MET A 564 -11.44 -8.44 -23.01
C MET A 564 -11.25 -9.96 -23.10
N CYS A 565 -10.09 -10.51 -22.73
CA CYS A 565 -9.95 -11.96 -22.55
C CYS A 565 -10.82 -12.45 -21.38
N GLY A 566 -10.83 -11.72 -20.26
CA GLY A 566 -11.73 -11.98 -19.12
C GLY A 566 -13.21 -11.86 -19.52
N VAL A 567 -13.56 -10.82 -20.30
CA VAL A 567 -14.94 -10.63 -20.77
C VAL A 567 -15.39 -11.79 -21.68
N ARG A 568 -14.55 -12.24 -22.60
CA ARG A 568 -14.86 -13.43 -23.44
C ARG A 568 -15.06 -14.68 -22.60
N TYR A 569 -14.26 -14.86 -21.53
CA TYR A 569 -14.48 -15.94 -20.56
C TYR A 569 -15.84 -15.81 -19.90
N LEU A 570 -16.21 -14.62 -19.40
CA LEU A 570 -17.54 -14.38 -18.79
C LEU A 570 -18.67 -14.70 -19.77
N GLN A 571 -18.57 -14.27 -21.02
CA GLN A 571 -19.58 -14.53 -22.07
C GLN A 571 -19.70 -16.02 -22.43
N SER A 572 -18.68 -16.83 -22.14
CA SER A 572 -18.73 -18.29 -22.36
C SER A 572 -19.50 -19.04 -21.26
N LEU A 573 -19.75 -18.39 -20.12
CA LEU A 573 -20.43 -18.97 -18.96
C LEU A 573 -21.95 -18.87 -19.15
N SER A 574 -22.66 -20.00 -19.08
CA SER A 574 -24.12 -20.06 -19.33
C SER A 574 -24.95 -19.18 -18.40
N TYR A 575 -24.44 -18.92 -17.20
CA TYR A 575 -25.07 -18.12 -16.15
C TYR A 575 -24.74 -16.63 -16.21
N VAL A 576 -23.85 -16.18 -17.07
CA VAL A 576 -23.60 -14.75 -17.31
C VAL A 576 -24.56 -14.24 -18.38
N ASP A 577 -25.21 -13.11 -18.11
CA ASP A 577 -26.02 -12.43 -19.08
C ASP A 577 -25.14 -11.48 -19.91
N ALA A 578 -24.81 -11.90 -21.12
CA ALA A 578 -23.92 -11.15 -22.02
C ALA A 578 -24.48 -9.76 -22.41
N ASP A 579 -25.80 -9.56 -22.32
CA ASP A 579 -26.45 -8.27 -22.58
C ASP A 579 -26.49 -7.36 -21.34
N ARG A 580 -26.06 -7.85 -20.18
CA ARG A 580 -26.02 -7.13 -18.92
C ARG A 580 -24.63 -7.19 -18.28
N ILE A 581 -23.61 -6.71 -19.01
CA ILE A 581 -22.24 -6.54 -18.50
C ILE A 581 -21.99 -5.05 -18.26
N GLY A 582 -21.60 -4.71 -17.02
CA GLY A 582 -21.17 -3.39 -16.61
C GLY A 582 -19.70 -3.36 -16.24
N VAL A 583 -19.16 -2.16 -16.05
CA VAL A 583 -17.76 -1.95 -15.65
C VAL A 583 -17.63 -0.81 -14.63
N HIS A 584 -16.77 -0.99 -13.65
CA HIS A 584 -16.49 0.01 -12.62
C HIS A 584 -15.00 0.02 -12.27
N GLY A 585 -14.46 1.21 -12.07
CA GLY A 585 -13.11 1.40 -11.57
C GLY A 585 -12.85 2.83 -11.10
N TRP A 586 -11.79 3.02 -10.33
CA TRP A 586 -11.40 4.29 -9.74
C TRP A 586 -9.99 4.68 -10.20
N SER A 587 -9.71 5.99 -10.40
CA SER A 587 -8.40 6.48 -10.82
C SER A 587 -7.99 5.93 -12.19
N PHE A 588 -6.88 5.21 -12.29
CA PHE A 588 -6.55 4.43 -13.49
C PHE A 588 -7.69 3.49 -13.90
N GLY A 589 -8.40 2.92 -12.93
CA GLY A 589 -9.60 2.11 -13.19
C GLY A 589 -10.76 2.92 -13.75
N GLY A 590 -10.87 4.20 -13.42
CA GLY A 590 -11.79 5.14 -14.05
C GLY A 590 -11.43 5.40 -15.51
N PHE A 591 -10.15 5.61 -15.81
CA PHE A 591 -9.61 5.66 -17.16
C PHE A 591 -9.92 4.36 -17.94
N MET A 592 -9.67 3.20 -17.36
CA MET A 592 -9.98 1.89 -17.95
C MET A 592 -11.49 1.70 -18.18
N THR A 593 -12.33 2.14 -17.26
CA THR A 593 -13.79 2.09 -17.41
C THR A 593 -14.25 2.83 -18.66
N ILE A 594 -13.81 4.09 -18.82
CA ILE A 594 -14.18 4.89 -20.00
C ILE A 594 -13.52 4.32 -21.25
N SER A 595 -12.25 3.88 -21.17
CA SER A 595 -11.55 3.22 -22.28
C SER A 595 -12.32 2.01 -22.80
N LEU A 596 -12.75 1.12 -21.92
CA LEU A 596 -13.52 -0.08 -22.26
C LEU A 596 -14.88 0.28 -22.88
N MET A 597 -15.61 1.23 -22.28
CA MET A 597 -16.93 1.65 -22.76
C MET A 597 -16.88 2.34 -24.14
N THR A 598 -15.80 3.04 -24.45
CA THR A 598 -15.67 3.78 -25.72
C THR A 598 -14.99 2.96 -26.82
N ASN A 599 -14.14 1.98 -26.48
CA ASN A 599 -13.52 1.08 -27.47
C ASN A 599 -14.34 -0.20 -27.72
N TYR A 600 -15.16 -0.61 -26.75
CA TYR A 600 -16.04 -1.79 -26.84
C TYR A 600 -17.51 -1.43 -26.49
N PRO A 601 -18.11 -0.44 -27.20
CA PRO A 601 -19.39 0.16 -26.82
C PRO A 601 -20.58 -0.79 -26.91
N ASP A 602 -20.44 -1.91 -27.63
CA ASP A 602 -21.50 -2.92 -27.75
C ASP A 602 -21.44 -3.96 -26.63
N VAL A 603 -20.37 -4.01 -25.84
CA VAL A 603 -20.16 -4.96 -24.74
C VAL A 603 -20.66 -4.42 -23.40
N PHE A 604 -20.14 -3.25 -23.02
CA PHE A 604 -20.45 -2.68 -21.72
C PHE A 604 -21.68 -1.76 -21.79
N LYS A 605 -22.74 -2.14 -21.05
CA LYS A 605 -24.03 -1.43 -21.07
C LYS A 605 -24.07 -0.28 -20.07
N VAL A 606 -23.39 -0.46 -18.94
CA VAL A 606 -23.34 0.53 -17.83
C VAL A 606 -21.92 0.63 -17.31
N GLY A 607 -21.44 1.85 -17.05
CA GLY A 607 -20.17 2.08 -16.42
C GLY A 607 -20.22 3.17 -15.35
N VAL A 608 -19.40 3.01 -14.31
CA VAL A 608 -19.17 4.05 -13.31
C VAL A 608 -17.67 4.29 -13.19
N ALA A 609 -17.22 5.45 -13.67
CA ALA A 609 -15.83 5.86 -13.67
C ALA A 609 -15.57 6.88 -12.56
N GLY A 610 -14.75 6.50 -11.57
CA GLY A 610 -14.41 7.38 -10.46
C GLY A 610 -13.02 8.01 -10.65
N GLY A 611 -12.91 9.33 -10.42
CA GLY A 611 -11.65 10.09 -10.48
C GLY A 611 -10.78 9.76 -11.69
N PRO A 612 -11.32 9.70 -12.94
CA PRO A 612 -10.61 9.12 -14.07
C PRO A 612 -9.50 10.03 -14.58
N VAL A 613 -8.38 9.44 -14.99
CA VAL A 613 -7.49 10.07 -15.97
C VAL A 613 -8.22 10.05 -17.33
N ILE A 614 -8.16 11.15 -18.07
CA ILE A 614 -8.79 11.27 -19.40
C ILE A 614 -7.75 11.46 -20.50
N ASP A 615 -6.73 12.23 -20.21
CA ASP A 615 -5.62 12.45 -21.12
C ASP A 615 -4.32 12.51 -20.32
N TRP A 616 -3.37 11.69 -20.65
CA TRP A 616 -2.12 11.56 -19.90
C TRP A 616 -1.26 12.82 -19.92
N LYS A 617 -1.42 13.72 -20.90
CA LYS A 617 -0.73 15.02 -20.91
C LYS A 617 -1.10 15.95 -19.74
N TRP A 618 -2.23 15.70 -19.06
CA TRP A 618 -2.67 16.45 -17.88
C TRP A 618 -2.33 15.72 -16.57
N TYR A 619 -1.70 14.56 -16.65
CA TYR A 619 -1.27 13.82 -15.46
C TYR A 619 0.15 14.26 -15.05
N GLU A 620 0.51 13.99 -13.79
CA GLU A 620 1.77 14.46 -13.24
C GLU A 620 2.99 13.81 -13.92
N VAL A 621 4.12 14.53 -13.90
CA VAL A 621 5.31 14.26 -14.71
C VAL A 621 6.00 12.94 -14.34
N MET A 622 6.17 12.61 -13.03
CA MET A 622 6.97 11.45 -12.61
C MET A 622 6.32 10.13 -13.02
N TYR A 623 5.03 10.01 -12.76
CA TYR A 623 4.23 8.85 -13.17
C TYR A 623 3.96 8.89 -14.69
N GLY A 624 3.44 10.03 -15.18
CA GLY A 624 3.03 10.16 -16.57
C GLY A 624 4.16 9.87 -17.55
N GLU A 625 5.32 10.48 -17.35
CA GLU A 625 6.46 10.30 -18.24
C GLU A 625 7.17 8.94 -18.05
N ARG A 626 7.10 8.32 -16.88
CA ARG A 626 7.61 6.94 -16.71
C ARG A 626 6.96 5.97 -17.66
N TYR A 627 5.66 6.06 -17.81
CA TYR A 627 4.89 5.08 -18.57
C TYR A 627 4.56 5.53 -20.01
N MET A 628 4.63 6.82 -20.29
CA MET A 628 4.23 7.38 -21.58
C MET A 628 5.32 8.18 -22.29
N ASP A 629 6.50 8.38 -21.66
CA ASP A 629 7.45 9.43 -22.05
C ASP A 629 6.81 10.83 -22.07
N THR A 630 7.41 11.82 -22.75
CA THR A 630 6.82 13.14 -22.90
C THR A 630 5.82 13.18 -24.06
N PRO A 631 4.84 14.10 -24.04
CA PRO A 631 3.94 14.29 -25.18
C PRO A 631 4.67 14.63 -26.48
N GLU A 632 5.84 15.27 -26.40
CA GLU A 632 6.68 15.60 -27.57
C GLU A 632 7.37 14.37 -28.13
N SER A 633 7.89 13.47 -27.28
CA SER A 633 8.64 12.27 -27.72
C SER A 633 7.73 11.10 -28.10
N ASN A 634 6.47 11.11 -27.63
CA ASN A 634 5.46 10.05 -27.88
C ASN A 634 4.08 10.62 -28.30
N PRO A 635 3.98 11.51 -29.28
CA PRO A 635 2.70 12.14 -29.63
C PRO A 635 1.62 11.13 -30.04
N GLU A 636 1.99 10.07 -30.76
CA GLU A 636 1.07 9.01 -31.18
C GLU A 636 0.47 8.24 -30.01
N GLY A 637 1.29 7.89 -29.00
CA GLY A 637 0.82 7.21 -27.80
C GLY A 637 -0.15 8.08 -27.01
N TYR A 638 0.14 9.35 -26.84
CA TYR A 638 -0.76 10.30 -26.16
C TYR A 638 -2.08 10.47 -26.90
N GLU A 639 -2.05 10.57 -28.23
CA GLU A 639 -3.27 10.68 -29.02
C GLU A 639 -4.10 9.40 -28.99
N GLN A 640 -3.47 8.25 -29.11
CA GLN A 640 -4.14 6.94 -29.08
C GLN A 640 -4.84 6.70 -27.73
N THR A 641 -4.24 7.12 -26.63
CA THR A 641 -4.74 6.88 -25.29
C THR A 641 -5.72 7.94 -24.78
N SER A 642 -5.76 9.12 -25.42
CA SER A 642 -6.68 10.21 -25.03
C SER A 642 -8.14 9.80 -25.22
N LEU A 643 -8.91 9.91 -24.14
CA LEU A 643 -10.35 9.61 -24.14
C LEU A 643 -11.19 10.75 -24.75
N ILE A 644 -10.61 11.94 -24.88
CA ILE A 644 -11.25 13.08 -25.56
C ILE A 644 -11.65 12.67 -26.98
N ASN A 645 -10.75 12.01 -27.70
CA ASN A 645 -10.96 11.60 -29.10
C ASN A 645 -11.98 10.46 -29.24
N LYS A 646 -12.42 9.86 -28.14
CA LYS A 646 -13.30 8.69 -28.13
C LYS A 646 -14.69 8.99 -27.54
N ALA A 647 -14.92 10.22 -27.10
CA ALA A 647 -16.16 10.66 -26.46
C ALA A 647 -17.42 10.34 -27.30
N GLY A 648 -17.33 10.46 -28.63
CA GLY A 648 -18.41 10.15 -29.55
C GLY A 648 -18.76 8.66 -29.69
N ASN A 649 -17.90 7.77 -29.22
CA ASN A 649 -18.13 6.32 -29.31
C ASN A 649 -18.99 5.77 -28.16
N LEU A 650 -19.28 6.59 -27.14
CA LEU A 650 -20.05 6.16 -25.98
C LEU A 650 -21.49 5.81 -26.37
N LYS A 651 -21.91 4.57 -26.13
CA LYS A 651 -23.29 4.09 -26.37
C LYS A 651 -24.00 3.74 -25.06
N GLY A 652 -23.29 3.13 -24.11
CA GLY A 652 -23.85 2.72 -22.83
C GLY A 652 -24.08 3.87 -21.87
N LYS A 653 -24.70 3.56 -20.72
CA LYS A 653 -24.89 4.50 -19.62
C LYS A 653 -23.57 4.65 -18.85
N LEU A 654 -23.03 5.84 -18.77
CA LEU A 654 -21.80 6.15 -18.05
C LEU A 654 -22.06 7.21 -16.99
N GLN A 655 -21.64 6.95 -15.75
CA GLN A 655 -21.53 7.96 -14.72
C GLN A 655 -20.05 8.26 -14.43
N VAL A 656 -19.67 9.53 -14.46
CA VAL A 656 -18.35 10.03 -14.03
C VAL A 656 -18.50 10.66 -12.65
N ILE A 657 -17.67 10.24 -11.68
CA ILE A 657 -17.69 10.72 -10.29
C ILE A 657 -16.32 11.26 -9.93
N ILE A 658 -16.23 12.45 -9.34
CA ILE A 658 -14.96 13.05 -8.90
C ILE A 658 -15.05 13.72 -7.53
N GLY A 659 -13.90 13.87 -6.87
CA GLY A 659 -13.69 14.92 -5.85
C GLY A 659 -13.32 16.23 -6.52
N MET A 660 -13.96 17.33 -6.13
CA MET A 660 -13.70 18.63 -6.77
C MET A 660 -12.36 19.25 -6.40
N ASN A 661 -11.70 18.74 -5.35
CA ASN A 661 -10.37 19.15 -4.94
C ASN A 661 -9.35 18.01 -5.07
N ASP A 662 -9.54 17.14 -6.08
CA ASP A 662 -8.65 16.04 -6.36
C ASP A 662 -7.26 16.56 -6.79
N PRO A 663 -6.18 16.29 -6.00
CA PRO A 663 -4.82 16.72 -6.33
C PRO A 663 -4.07 15.72 -7.22
N THR A 664 -4.68 14.57 -7.52
CA THR A 664 -4.09 13.47 -8.29
C THR A 664 -4.63 13.45 -9.71
N CYS A 665 -5.91 13.17 -9.86
CA CYS A 665 -6.63 13.28 -11.14
C CYS A 665 -7.42 14.60 -11.11
N VAL A 666 -6.74 15.67 -11.43
CA VAL A 666 -7.31 17.03 -11.32
C VAL A 666 -8.65 17.13 -12.07
N PRO A 667 -9.64 17.91 -11.58
CA PRO A 667 -10.99 18.02 -12.16
C PRO A 667 -11.01 18.34 -13.64
N GLN A 668 -9.97 18.97 -14.18
CA GLN A 668 -9.80 19.27 -15.60
C GLN A 668 -10.00 18.03 -16.48
N HIS A 669 -9.51 16.86 -16.08
CA HIS A 669 -9.71 15.60 -16.82
C HIS A 669 -11.19 15.37 -17.13
N SER A 670 -12.00 15.30 -16.08
CA SER A 670 -13.43 15.00 -16.23
C SER A 670 -14.21 16.11 -16.93
N LEU A 671 -13.91 17.36 -16.60
CA LEU A 671 -14.59 18.52 -17.24
C LEU A 671 -14.32 18.59 -18.75
N GLN A 672 -13.10 18.30 -19.18
CA GLN A 672 -12.76 18.26 -20.61
C GLN A 672 -13.41 17.07 -21.31
N PHE A 673 -13.53 15.92 -20.64
CA PHE A 673 -14.24 14.77 -21.20
C PHE A 673 -15.74 15.08 -21.39
N LEU A 674 -16.38 15.71 -20.40
CA LEU A 674 -17.77 16.13 -20.50
C LEU A 674 -18.00 17.11 -21.65
N ASN A 675 -17.07 18.06 -21.85
CA ASN A 675 -17.12 18.98 -22.98
C ASN A 675 -17.02 18.23 -24.31
N ALA A 676 -16.07 17.30 -24.42
CA ALA A 676 -15.92 16.45 -25.62
C ALA A 676 -17.18 15.60 -25.90
N CYS A 677 -17.82 15.07 -24.86
CA CYS A 677 -19.09 14.36 -24.98
C CYS A 677 -20.23 15.29 -25.49
N ALA A 678 -20.31 16.49 -24.95
CA ALA A 678 -21.32 17.47 -25.40
C ALA A 678 -21.15 17.84 -26.87
N GLU A 679 -19.91 18.09 -27.32
CA GLU A 679 -19.61 18.36 -28.73
C GLU A 679 -19.91 17.15 -29.63
N ALA A 680 -19.68 15.91 -29.15
CA ALA A 680 -19.97 14.68 -29.86
C ALA A 680 -21.45 14.25 -29.78
N GLY A 681 -22.28 14.89 -28.94
CA GLY A 681 -23.69 14.56 -28.74
C GLY A 681 -23.93 13.34 -27.83
N THR A 682 -22.91 12.86 -27.08
CA THR A 682 -23.06 11.82 -26.08
C THR A 682 -23.35 12.44 -24.69
N GLN A 683 -24.02 11.70 -23.82
CA GLN A 683 -24.59 12.24 -22.57
C GLN A 683 -24.25 11.37 -21.38
N PRO A 684 -23.00 11.39 -20.85
CA PRO A 684 -22.69 10.77 -19.57
C PRO A 684 -23.30 11.54 -18.41
N ASP A 685 -23.66 10.82 -17.34
CA ASP A 685 -24.03 11.41 -16.07
C ASP A 685 -22.78 11.86 -15.30
N PHE A 686 -22.90 12.92 -14.50
CA PHE A 686 -21.77 13.45 -13.74
C PHE A 686 -22.16 13.72 -12.29
N PHE A 687 -21.29 13.32 -11.35
CA PHE A 687 -21.46 13.67 -9.95
C PHE A 687 -20.15 14.13 -9.32
N ALA A 688 -20.17 15.23 -8.62
CA ALA A 688 -19.01 15.81 -7.96
C ALA A 688 -19.20 15.86 -6.44
N TYR A 689 -18.12 15.56 -5.70
CA TYR A 689 -18.05 15.74 -4.26
C TYR A 689 -17.27 17.02 -3.93
N PRO A 690 -17.94 18.12 -3.57
CA PRO A 690 -17.27 19.36 -3.21
C PRO A 690 -16.36 19.17 -1.98
N GLY A 691 -15.15 19.71 -2.04
CA GLY A 691 -14.15 19.66 -0.96
C GLY A 691 -13.47 18.30 -0.76
N GLU A 692 -13.84 17.27 -1.53
CA GLU A 692 -13.16 15.98 -1.48
C GLU A 692 -11.97 15.92 -2.44
N GLY A 693 -10.92 15.20 -2.02
CA GLY A 693 -9.77 14.88 -2.84
C GLY A 693 -9.99 13.65 -3.72
N HIS A 694 -8.89 12.92 -3.99
CA HIS A 694 -8.93 11.76 -4.88
C HIS A 694 -9.80 10.61 -4.35
N ASN A 695 -9.89 10.44 -3.03
CA ASN A 695 -10.69 9.41 -2.39
C ASN A 695 -11.68 10.03 -1.39
N MET A 696 -12.90 9.50 -1.35
CA MET A 696 -13.92 9.91 -0.38
C MET A 696 -13.66 9.23 0.97
N ALA A 697 -13.71 10.01 2.05
CA ALA A 697 -13.50 9.53 3.41
C ALA A 697 -14.79 9.53 4.23
N GLY A 698 -14.79 8.76 5.34
CA GLY A 698 -15.91 8.70 6.29
C GLY A 698 -17.22 8.37 5.61
N HIS A 699 -18.30 8.99 6.06
CA HIS A 699 -19.65 8.73 5.54
C HIS A 699 -19.82 9.04 4.04
N LYS A 700 -19.01 9.96 3.48
CA LYS A 700 -19.03 10.22 2.03
C LYS A 700 -18.58 8.99 1.21
N SER A 701 -17.73 8.13 1.77
CA SER A 701 -17.39 6.86 1.12
C SER A 701 -18.60 5.90 1.08
N VAL A 702 -19.43 5.86 2.12
CA VAL A 702 -20.68 5.09 2.12
C VAL A 702 -21.62 5.60 1.03
N HIS A 703 -21.85 6.91 1.02
CA HIS A 703 -22.72 7.58 0.01
C HIS A 703 -22.20 7.32 -1.42
N LEU A 704 -20.87 7.33 -1.64
CA LEU A 704 -20.26 7.01 -2.92
C LEU A 704 -20.66 5.60 -3.39
N HIS A 705 -20.50 4.60 -2.53
CA HIS A 705 -20.82 3.21 -2.89
C HIS A 705 -22.32 2.96 -3.02
N GLU A 706 -23.17 3.69 -2.28
CA GLU A 706 -24.61 3.71 -2.50
C GLU A 706 -24.94 4.24 -3.90
N ARG A 707 -24.33 5.36 -4.31
CA ARG A 707 -24.50 5.95 -5.64
C ARG A 707 -24.04 5.02 -6.77
N ILE A 708 -22.87 4.41 -6.63
CA ILE A 708 -22.36 3.43 -7.60
C ILE A 708 -23.33 2.27 -7.73
N THR A 709 -23.77 1.72 -6.61
CA THR A 709 -24.74 0.61 -6.57
C THR A 709 -26.04 1.00 -7.23
N GLN A 710 -26.60 2.14 -6.87
CA GLN A 710 -27.89 2.59 -7.41
C GLN A 710 -27.83 2.77 -8.94
N TYR A 711 -26.71 3.25 -9.47
CA TYR A 711 -26.55 3.42 -10.91
C TYR A 711 -26.60 2.07 -11.66
N PHE A 712 -25.98 1.03 -11.11
CA PHE A 712 -26.13 -0.33 -11.67
C PHE A 712 -27.53 -0.90 -11.48
N GLU A 713 -28.19 -0.66 -10.34
CA GLU A 713 -29.58 -1.08 -10.10
C GLU A 713 -30.55 -0.44 -11.11
N ASP A 714 -30.34 0.84 -11.45
CA ASP A 714 -31.23 1.58 -12.35
C ASP A 714 -31.05 1.19 -13.83
N TYR A 715 -29.84 0.80 -14.25
CA TYR A 715 -29.54 0.66 -15.68
C TYR A 715 -29.01 -0.71 -16.10
N LEU A 716 -28.60 -1.59 -15.19
CA LEU A 716 -28.04 -2.91 -15.54
C LEU A 716 -28.88 -4.08 -15.05
N LYS A 717 -29.76 -3.88 -14.07
CA LYS A 717 -30.56 -4.96 -13.46
C LYS A 717 -31.66 -5.54 -14.37
#